data_319a4469540f07c1008ec71fafdd5bd1
#
_entry.id   319a4469540f07c1008ec71fafdd5bd1
#
_cell.length_a   1.000
_cell.length_b   1.000
_cell.length_c   1.000
_cell.angle_alpha   90.00
_cell.angle_beta   90.00
_cell.angle_gamma   90.00
#
_symmetry.space_group_name_H-M   'P 1'
#
loop_
_entity.id
_entity.type
_entity.pdbx_description
1 polymer ?
#
loop_
_entity_poly.entity_id
_entity_poly.type
_entity_poly.pdbx_seq_one_letter_code
_entity_poly.pdbx_strand_id
1 'polypeptide(L)'
;MTGTFHHRQERLRREAEAELRDRLLPTWQNRVLQRFAVERDNGWYPLLNQFAPHTPANRPDAVLVGPAGVLVILLREAEPGWEDSRAAFLWIAELLAGASIGPGVLTESAARTVVVHPVDHQGRRGHTGEHLAITEAELDRIMGRGDEVLTAADALAIARHLDSRTFDLTPIMWNSKRIPQQRGPGQTGSAGLFDVRDLRRERVEHALDRPFRDWRIFLDDAQHGAVRRHYSGPARITGPAGTGKSVLALHRLAYLARRSTGPLLFTTHLSNLPKIAEAQFRSLAPHLASRIEFTHLHAWARDFLEERGRAADVDEPQVEQALEAVWQRTELSTPLRNFRAARGYWKDEIDRVIKGRGIRSLEAYRAVPRKGRGANLPAEFRAHVWQFYCEYERALGERGVSDHNDVLMRALAELERSPLPRQYTAVVVDEVQDLTLIGLRLVHAISGDGPNQLLLVGDGQQQVYAGGWRLSEAGISLQGRGEILRRNYRNRTAIVAQAGELDAVNRFDDLDGGPTVPLRSALPVLRGGRVVEWQGDDQDEALVSALRRLDDDTAAAVLTRTNGAAEHWERVLRAAGFAVRPLDRWDGRESAPIHVGTVHRAKGTEFRSVFLPDERLLSGGYREEREALHRQRLVALTRARDFLWIGTVVAS
;
A
#
# COMPACT_ATOMS: atom_id res chain seq x y z
N MET A 1 -35.66 11.84 -41.63
CA MET A 1 -34.32 11.76 -41.00
C MET A 1 -34.25 12.17 -39.55
N THR A 2 -35.20 12.90 -39.01
CA THR A 2 -35.23 13.38 -37.58
C THR A 2 -35.53 12.28 -36.55
N GLY A 3 -36.30 11.24 -36.89
CA GLY A 3 -36.65 10.16 -35.93
C GLY A 3 -35.53 9.24 -35.54
N THR A 4 -34.63 8.93 -36.48
CA THR A 4 -33.47 8.04 -36.26
C THR A 4 -32.40 8.68 -35.35
N PHE A 5 -32.23 9.98 -35.45
CA PHE A 5 -31.27 10.73 -34.62
C PHE A 5 -31.75 10.78 -33.16
N HIS A 6 -33.05 11.05 -32.96
CA HIS A 6 -33.62 11.12 -31.60
C HIS A 6 -33.57 9.76 -30.86
N HIS A 7 -33.92 8.68 -31.52
CA HIS A 7 -33.80 7.33 -30.97
C HIS A 7 -32.35 6.93 -30.63
N ARG A 8 -31.36 7.41 -31.41
CA ARG A 8 -29.95 7.14 -31.16
C ARG A 8 -29.46 7.90 -29.93
N GLN A 9 -29.83 9.17 -29.77
CA GLN A 9 -29.49 9.97 -28.59
C GLN A 9 -30.13 9.41 -27.31
N GLU A 10 -31.38 8.98 -27.37
CA GLU A 10 -32.03 8.32 -26.22
C GLU A 10 -31.34 7.02 -25.81
N ARG A 11 -30.91 6.22 -26.79
CA ARG A 11 -30.14 5.02 -26.50
C ARG A 11 -28.83 5.34 -25.82
N LEU A 12 -28.05 6.31 -26.32
CA LEU A 12 -26.78 6.73 -25.71
C LEU A 12 -26.99 7.28 -24.30
N ARG A 13 -28.09 8.00 -24.04
CA ARG A 13 -28.43 8.46 -22.67
C ARG A 13 -28.67 7.29 -21.74
N ARG A 14 -29.44 6.28 -22.15
CA ARG A 14 -29.70 5.09 -21.32
C ARG A 14 -28.45 4.28 -21.06
N GLU A 15 -27.57 4.14 -22.05
CA GLU A 15 -26.29 3.47 -21.89
C GLU A 15 -25.36 4.26 -20.94
N ALA A 16 -25.29 5.59 -21.04
CA ALA A 16 -24.55 6.45 -20.13
C ALA A 16 -25.12 6.41 -18.70
N GLU A 17 -26.43 6.41 -18.56
CA GLU A 17 -27.11 6.28 -17.27
C GLU A 17 -26.79 4.94 -16.60
N ALA A 18 -26.75 3.86 -17.37
CA ALA A 18 -26.37 2.54 -16.87
C ALA A 18 -24.90 2.50 -16.42
N GLU A 19 -23.97 3.13 -17.18
CA GLU A 19 -22.55 3.19 -16.87
C GLU A 19 -22.23 4.08 -15.64
N LEU A 20 -23.03 5.15 -15.42
CA LEU A 20 -22.87 6.08 -14.32
C LEU A 20 -23.66 5.70 -13.05
N ARG A 21 -24.55 4.71 -13.12
CA ARG A 21 -25.49 4.34 -12.05
C ARG A 21 -24.80 4.04 -10.72
N ASP A 22 -23.72 3.30 -10.77
CA ASP A 22 -23.02 2.83 -9.59
C ASP A 22 -22.12 3.89 -8.91
N ARG A 23 -22.06 5.10 -9.49
CA ARG A 23 -21.18 6.17 -8.97
C ARG A 23 -21.85 7.10 -7.96
N LEU A 24 -23.15 6.96 -7.72
CA LEU A 24 -23.93 7.75 -6.75
C LEU A 24 -23.72 9.29 -6.89
N LEU A 25 -23.64 9.75 -8.12
CA LEU A 25 -23.44 11.17 -8.43
C LEU A 25 -24.64 12.02 -8.04
N PRO A 26 -24.47 13.26 -7.56
CA PRO A 26 -25.54 14.23 -7.44
C PRO A 26 -26.32 14.36 -8.76
N THR A 27 -27.64 14.56 -8.67
CA THR A 27 -28.52 14.51 -9.86
C THR A 27 -28.08 15.48 -10.96
N TRP A 28 -27.64 16.68 -10.62
CA TRP A 28 -27.17 17.65 -11.60
C TRP A 28 -25.84 17.27 -12.25
N GLN A 29 -24.89 16.74 -11.47
CA GLN A 29 -23.61 16.26 -12.01
C GLN A 29 -23.83 15.06 -12.96
N ASN A 30 -24.74 14.16 -12.59
CA ASN A 30 -25.10 13.03 -13.43
C ASN A 30 -25.68 13.48 -14.78
N ARG A 31 -26.57 14.50 -14.77
CA ARG A 31 -27.10 15.08 -16.02
C ARG A 31 -26.01 15.67 -16.91
N VAL A 32 -25.04 16.42 -16.32
CA VAL A 32 -23.90 16.98 -17.04
C VAL A 32 -23.07 15.88 -17.70
N LEU A 33 -22.74 14.83 -16.95
CA LEU A 33 -21.92 13.74 -17.47
C LEU A 33 -22.65 12.90 -18.53
N GLN A 34 -23.95 12.67 -18.38
CA GLN A 34 -24.80 12.05 -19.42
C GLN A 34 -24.82 12.93 -20.69
N ARG A 35 -24.86 14.24 -20.54
CA ARG A 35 -24.79 15.16 -21.68
C ARG A 35 -23.48 15.02 -22.42
N PHE A 36 -22.34 14.97 -21.73
CA PHE A 36 -21.04 14.74 -22.36
C PHE A 36 -20.96 13.38 -23.10
N ALA A 37 -21.53 12.33 -22.53
CA ALA A 37 -21.52 11.00 -23.15
C ALA A 37 -22.29 10.94 -24.48
N VAL A 38 -23.35 11.72 -24.61
CA VAL A 38 -24.17 11.80 -25.83
C VAL A 38 -23.39 12.47 -26.99
N GLU A 39 -22.49 13.38 -26.68
CA GLU A 39 -21.71 14.14 -27.68
C GLU A 39 -20.58 13.32 -28.37
N ARG A 40 -20.44 12.06 -28.02
CA ARG A 40 -19.46 11.16 -28.67
C ARG A 40 -19.62 11.10 -30.19
N ASP A 41 -20.83 11.06 -30.67
CA ASP A 41 -21.10 11.01 -32.11
C ASP A 41 -20.74 12.34 -32.83
N ASN A 42 -20.54 13.40 -32.07
CA ASN A 42 -20.07 14.71 -32.53
C ASN A 42 -18.54 14.87 -32.37
N GLY A 43 -17.82 13.78 -32.11
CA GLY A 43 -16.36 13.78 -32.01
C GLY A 43 -15.80 14.15 -30.63
N TRP A 44 -16.64 14.12 -29.59
CA TRP A 44 -16.24 14.34 -28.20
C TRP A 44 -15.96 13.03 -27.48
N TYR A 45 -14.86 12.95 -26.73
CA TYR A 45 -14.42 11.79 -25.99
C TYR A 45 -14.31 12.12 -24.48
N PRO A 46 -15.36 11.84 -23.71
CA PRO A 46 -15.34 12.11 -22.27
C PRO A 46 -14.52 11.09 -21.50
N LEU A 47 -13.76 11.59 -20.53
CA LEU A 47 -13.00 10.85 -19.52
C LEU A 47 -13.47 11.32 -18.16
N LEU A 48 -14.01 10.44 -17.34
CA LEU A 48 -14.49 10.76 -15.99
C LEU A 48 -13.42 10.44 -14.96
N ASN A 49 -13.25 11.36 -14.01
CA ASN A 49 -12.42 11.08 -12.86
C ASN A 49 -13.04 9.93 -12.04
N GLN A 50 -12.21 8.95 -11.72
CA GLN A 50 -12.64 7.79 -10.96
C GLN A 50 -13.15 8.12 -9.55
N PHE A 51 -12.74 9.26 -8.98
CA PHE A 51 -13.12 9.72 -7.66
C PHE A 51 -14.43 10.53 -7.64
N ALA A 52 -15.00 10.85 -8.81
CA ALA A 52 -16.27 11.56 -8.85
C ALA A 52 -17.39 10.75 -8.14
N PRO A 53 -18.20 11.35 -7.25
CA PRO A 53 -18.32 12.78 -6.97
C PRO A 53 -17.34 13.36 -5.93
N HIS A 54 -16.45 12.56 -5.37
CA HIS A 54 -15.52 12.96 -4.30
C HIS A 54 -14.13 13.29 -4.86
N THR A 55 -14.10 13.94 -6.03
CA THR A 55 -12.84 14.36 -6.66
C THR A 55 -12.14 15.40 -5.77
N PRO A 56 -10.83 15.26 -5.52
CA PRO A 56 -10.06 16.30 -4.83
C PRO A 56 -10.19 17.65 -5.52
N ALA A 57 -10.24 18.76 -4.75
CA ALA A 57 -10.48 20.10 -5.28
C ALA A 57 -9.51 20.50 -6.41
N ASN A 58 -8.28 20.03 -6.34
CA ASN A 58 -7.20 20.26 -7.30
C ASN A 58 -7.14 19.26 -8.48
N ARG A 59 -8.20 18.49 -8.71
CA ARG A 59 -8.33 17.53 -9.81
C ARG A 59 -9.61 17.82 -10.60
N PRO A 60 -9.60 17.58 -11.92
CA PRO A 60 -10.83 17.69 -12.69
C PRO A 60 -11.78 16.52 -12.37
N ASP A 61 -13.06 16.80 -12.36
CA ASP A 61 -14.10 15.77 -12.25
C ASP A 61 -14.23 14.99 -13.57
N ALA A 62 -14.02 15.67 -14.69
CA ALA A 62 -13.96 15.06 -16.00
C ALA A 62 -13.00 15.82 -16.93
N VAL A 63 -12.58 15.14 -17.99
CA VAL A 63 -11.89 15.75 -19.13
C VAL A 63 -12.68 15.41 -20.38
N LEU A 64 -12.98 16.43 -21.18
CA LEU A 64 -13.70 16.28 -22.42
C LEU A 64 -12.77 16.65 -23.58
N VAL A 65 -12.44 15.70 -24.44
CA VAL A 65 -11.56 15.91 -25.59
C VAL A 65 -12.41 15.90 -26.86
N GLY A 66 -12.35 16.95 -27.63
CA GLY A 66 -13.17 17.07 -28.82
C GLY A 66 -12.73 18.17 -29.78
N PRO A 67 -13.59 18.54 -30.76
CA PRO A 67 -13.23 19.50 -31.81
C PRO A 67 -12.73 20.84 -31.28
N ALA A 68 -13.24 21.33 -30.15
CA ALA A 68 -12.83 22.59 -29.55
C ALA A 68 -11.57 22.47 -28.66
N GLY A 69 -10.88 21.35 -28.64
CA GLY A 69 -9.68 21.10 -27.85
C GLY A 69 -9.93 20.19 -26.62
N VAL A 70 -9.14 20.41 -25.58
CA VAL A 70 -9.22 19.66 -24.31
C VAL A 70 -9.87 20.55 -23.24
N LEU A 71 -11.03 20.13 -22.74
CA LEU A 71 -11.75 20.85 -21.68
C LEU A 71 -11.52 20.13 -20.34
N VAL A 72 -10.96 20.84 -19.40
CA VAL A 72 -10.72 20.39 -18.02
C VAL A 72 -11.93 20.78 -17.19
N ILE A 73 -12.78 19.83 -16.83
CA ILE A 73 -14.10 20.06 -16.26
C ILE A 73 -14.06 19.95 -14.74
N LEU A 74 -14.52 20.99 -14.05
CA LEU A 74 -14.76 21.03 -12.61
C LEU A 74 -16.27 21.19 -12.36
N LEU A 75 -16.88 20.20 -11.69
CA LEU A 75 -18.29 20.22 -11.31
C LEU A 75 -18.40 20.75 -9.87
N ARG A 76 -18.81 22.00 -9.68
CA ARG A 76 -18.78 22.65 -8.36
C ARG A 76 -20.10 23.37 -8.07
N GLU A 77 -20.58 23.27 -6.83
CA GLU A 77 -21.72 24.07 -6.33
C GLU A 77 -21.31 25.50 -6.01
N ALA A 78 -20.09 25.68 -5.51
CA ALA A 78 -19.49 26.99 -5.22
C ALA A 78 -18.29 27.25 -6.14
N GLU A 79 -17.91 28.52 -6.29
CA GLU A 79 -16.74 28.91 -7.05
C GLU A 79 -15.48 28.27 -6.46
N PRO A 80 -14.68 27.52 -7.24
CA PRO A 80 -13.42 26.96 -6.74
C PRO A 80 -12.39 28.07 -6.53
N GLY A 81 -11.46 27.84 -5.60
CA GLY A 81 -10.29 28.71 -5.47
C GLY A 81 -9.47 28.72 -6.77
N TRP A 82 -8.82 29.86 -7.06
CA TRP A 82 -7.95 29.99 -8.24
C TRP A 82 -6.85 28.92 -8.28
N GLU A 83 -6.31 28.57 -7.11
CA GLU A 83 -5.29 27.53 -6.96
C GLU A 83 -5.79 26.14 -7.39
N ASP A 84 -7.03 25.80 -7.05
CA ASP A 84 -7.61 24.51 -7.40
C ASP A 84 -7.88 24.40 -8.89
N SER A 85 -8.41 25.45 -9.51
CA SER A 85 -8.65 25.51 -10.96
C SER A 85 -7.34 25.41 -11.75
N ARG A 86 -6.32 26.14 -11.29
CA ARG A 86 -4.99 26.12 -11.90
C ARG A 86 -4.31 24.77 -11.71
N ALA A 87 -4.39 24.16 -10.53
CA ALA A 87 -3.82 22.85 -10.28
C ALA A 87 -4.46 21.74 -11.13
N ALA A 88 -5.80 21.79 -11.32
CA ALA A 88 -6.49 20.85 -12.20
C ALA A 88 -6.05 21.03 -13.67
N PHE A 89 -5.89 22.26 -14.13
CA PHE A 89 -5.36 22.57 -15.45
C PHE A 89 -3.93 22.04 -15.64
N LEU A 90 -3.00 22.36 -14.74
CA LEU A 90 -1.62 21.96 -14.81
C LEU A 90 -1.46 20.42 -14.79
N TRP A 91 -2.32 19.75 -14.05
CA TRP A 91 -2.32 18.29 -14.04
C TRP A 91 -2.66 17.68 -15.40
N ILE A 92 -3.66 18.24 -16.12
CA ILE A 92 -3.98 17.79 -17.48
C ILE A 92 -2.90 18.21 -18.47
N ALA A 93 -2.37 19.43 -18.37
CA ALA A 93 -1.28 19.90 -19.23
C ALA A 93 -0.05 18.98 -19.15
N GLU A 94 0.29 18.49 -17.95
CA GLU A 94 1.37 17.51 -17.79
C GLU A 94 1.04 16.15 -18.43
N LEU A 95 -0.18 15.66 -18.27
CA LEU A 95 -0.60 14.41 -18.92
C LEU A 95 -0.59 14.50 -20.44
N LEU A 96 -0.86 15.69 -20.99
CA LEU A 96 -0.81 15.98 -22.42
C LEU A 96 0.63 16.11 -22.96
N ALA A 97 1.60 16.35 -22.06
CA ALA A 97 3.00 16.49 -22.47
C ALA A 97 3.50 15.24 -23.20
N GLY A 98 3.95 15.41 -24.44
CA GLY A 98 4.40 14.32 -25.32
C GLY A 98 3.28 13.64 -26.12
N ALA A 99 2.05 14.14 -26.08
CA ALA A 99 1.01 13.73 -27.02
C ALA A 99 1.36 14.25 -28.42
N SER A 100 1.54 13.35 -29.38
CA SER A 100 1.83 13.66 -30.78
C SER A 100 0.51 13.72 -31.56
N ILE A 101 0.26 14.80 -32.28
CA ILE A 101 -0.85 14.96 -33.20
C ILE A 101 -0.29 15.24 -34.59
N GLY A 102 -0.37 14.27 -35.48
CA GLY A 102 0.26 14.40 -36.80
C GLY A 102 1.74 14.78 -36.67
N PRO A 103 2.23 15.82 -37.39
CA PRO A 103 3.60 16.30 -37.25
C PRO A 103 3.84 17.27 -36.07
N GLY A 104 2.80 17.58 -35.28
CA GLY A 104 2.85 18.57 -34.18
C GLY A 104 2.82 17.96 -32.77
N VAL A 105 3.25 18.76 -31.80
CA VAL A 105 3.16 18.44 -30.36
C VAL A 105 2.11 19.38 -29.75
N LEU A 106 1.21 18.85 -28.93
CA LEU A 106 0.23 19.65 -28.21
C LEU A 106 0.93 20.62 -27.25
N THR A 107 0.52 21.88 -27.34
CA THR A 107 0.92 22.91 -26.40
C THR A 107 -0.15 23.08 -25.31
N GLU A 108 0.21 23.66 -24.18
CA GLU A 108 -0.69 23.92 -23.05
C GLU A 108 -1.93 24.74 -23.46
N SER A 109 -1.80 25.56 -24.50
CA SER A 109 -2.91 26.37 -25.06
C SER A 109 -4.07 25.56 -25.67
N ALA A 110 -3.89 24.25 -25.85
CA ALA A 110 -4.94 23.35 -26.32
C ALA A 110 -5.93 22.93 -25.22
N ALA A 111 -5.60 23.18 -23.95
CA ALA A 111 -6.45 22.87 -22.80
C ALA A 111 -7.07 24.12 -22.19
N ARG A 112 -8.34 24.04 -21.75
CA ARG A 112 -9.05 25.10 -21.04
C ARG A 112 -9.78 24.53 -19.85
N THR A 113 -9.76 25.26 -18.73
CA THR A 113 -10.55 24.89 -17.54
C THR A 113 -11.95 25.46 -17.65
N VAL A 114 -12.94 24.61 -17.39
CA VAL A 114 -14.36 24.98 -17.37
C VAL A 114 -14.95 24.55 -16.03
N VAL A 115 -15.49 25.50 -15.30
CA VAL A 115 -16.25 25.23 -14.08
C VAL A 115 -17.73 25.19 -14.43
N VAL A 116 -18.37 24.08 -14.15
CA VAL A 116 -19.80 23.90 -14.39
C VAL A 116 -20.53 23.92 -13.05
N HIS A 117 -21.51 24.79 -12.95
CA HIS A 117 -22.38 24.97 -11.78
C HIS A 117 -23.78 24.43 -12.05
N PRO A 118 -24.55 24.08 -11.00
CA PRO A 118 -25.97 23.79 -11.15
C PRO A 118 -26.75 24.99 -11.70
N VAL A 119 -27.94 24.74 -12.25
CA VAL A 119 -28.74 25.75 -12.96
C VAL A 119 -29.11 26.98 -12.08
N ASP A 120 -29.32 26.76 -10.79
CA ASP A 120 -29.70 27.73 -9.79
C ASP A 120 -28.53 28.53 -9.19
N HIS A 121 -27.32 28.33 -9.70
CA HIS A 121 -26.13 29.04 -9.23
C HIS A 121 -26.23 30.55 -9.49
N GLN A 122 -26.03 31.36 -8.44
CA GLN A 122 -26.12 32.82 -8.49
C GLN A 122 -24.75 33.55 -8.56
N GLY A 123 -23.65 32.79 -8.70
CA GLY A 123 -22.29 33.30 -8.75
C GLY A 123 -21.91 33.95 -10.10
N ARG A 124 -20.65 34.35 -10.23
CA ARG A 124 -20.10 34.94 -11.46
C ARG A 124 -20.15 33.93 -12.60
N ARG A 125 -20.46 34.38 -13.80
CA ARG A 125 -20.49 33.64 -15.05
C ARG A 125 -19.56 34.27 -16.06
N GLY A 126 -18.98 33.46 -16.96
CA GLY A 126 -18.07 33.91 -17.99
C GLY A 126 -16.60 33.71 -17.61
N HIS A 127 -15.69 34.39 -18.32
CA HIS A 127 -14.26 34.29 -18.05
C HIS A 127 -13.90 34.98 -16.72
N THR A 128 -13.34 34.23 -15.78
CA THR A 128 -12.88 34.70 -14.47
C THR A 128 -11.33 34.63 -14.37
N GLY A 129 -10.64 35.05 -15.44
CA GLY A 129 -9.19 35.04 -15.53
C GLY A 129 -8.60 33.68 -15.98
N GLU A 130 -8.67 32.64 -15.17
CA GLU A 130 -8.04 31.35 -15.47
C GLU A 130 -9.03 30.25 -15.89
N HIS A 131 -10.32 30.42 -15.71
CA HIS A 131 -11.33 29.45 -16.11
C HIS A 131 -12.60 30.12 -16.66
N LEU A 132 -13.38 29.31 -17.39
CA LEU A 132 -14.70 29.69 -17.86
C LEU A 132 -15.75 29.12 -16.90
N ALA A 133 -16.49 29.97 -16.19
CA ALA A 133 -17.60 29.57 -15.32
C ALA A 133 -18.92 29.58 -16.10
N ILE A 134 -19.62 28.46 -16.15
CA ILE A 134 -20.91 28.27 -16.82
C ILE A 134 -21.87 27.49 -15.92
N THR A 135 -23.14 27.53 -16.24
CA THR A 135 -24.13 26.65 -15.63
C THR A 135 -24.40 25.41 -16.50
N GLU A 136 -25.01 24.38 -15.92
CA GLU A 136 -25.46 23.18 -16.64
C GLU A 136 -26.29 23.52 -17.90
N ALA A 137 -27.08 24.59 -17.87
CA ALA A 137 -27.89 25.02 -19.00
C ALA A 137 -27.08 25.61 -20.18
N GLU A 138 -25.84 26.01 -19.92
CA GLU A 138 -24.95 26.65 -20.92
C GLU A 138 -23.93 25.68 -21.55
N LEU A 139 -24.02 24.38 -21.27
CA LEU A 139 -23.09 23.36 -21.80
C LEU A 139 -22.97 23.39 -23.32
N ASP A 140 -24.04 23.65 -24.04
CA ASP A 140 -24.05 23.72 -25.49
C ASP A 140 -23.12 24.82 -26.06
N ARG A 141 -22.79 25.84 -25.25
CA ARG A 141 -21.86 26.92 -25.63
C ARG A 141 -20.41 26.43 -25.74
N ILE A 142 -20.03 25.41 -24.95
CA ILE A 142 -18.66 24.86 -24.95
C ILE A 142 -18.52 23.64 -25.86
N MET A 143 -19.64 22.96 -26.14
CA MET A 143 -19.67 21.76 -27.01
C MET A 143 -20.13 22.08 -28.44
N GLY A 144 -20.63 23.27 -28.70
CA GLY A 144 -21.02 23.71 -30.02
C GLY A 144 -19.83 23.78 -30.98
N ARG A 145 -20.10 23.77 -32.29
CA ARG A 145 -19.10 23.93 -33.33
C ARG A 145 -18.57 25.37 -33.34
N GLY A 146 -17.60 25.64 -32.44
CA GLY A 146 -16.72 26.76 -32.53
C GLY A 146 -15.57 26.48 -33.49
N ASP A 147 -14.52 27.30 -33.49
CA ASP A 147 -13.31 27.07 -34.27
C ASP A 147 -12.79 25.64 -33.97
N GLU A 148 -12.88 24.76 -34.99
CA GLU A 148 -12.40 23.37 -34.86
C GLU A 148 -10.87 23.41 -34.74
N VAL A 149 -10.36 23.20 -33.55
CA VAL A 149 -8.93 23.12 -33.21
C VAL A 149 -8.37 21.73 -33.47
N LEU A 150 -9.22 20.69 -33.31
CA LEU A 150 -8.85 19.30 -33.45
C LEU A 150 -9.78 18.55 -34.40
N THR A 151 -9.22 17.67 -35.21
CA THR A 151 -10.04 16.69 -35.96
C THR A 151 -10.57 15.61 -34.99
N ALA A 152 -11.64 14.91 -35.33
CA ALA A 152 -12.17 13.80 -34.53
C ALA A 152 -11.12 12.68 -34.32
N ALA A 153 -10.22 12.47 -35.28
CA ALA A 153 -9.13 11.51 -35.16
C ALA A 153 -8.07 11.96 -34.16
N ASP A 154 -7.70 13.24 -34.16
CA ASP A 154 -6.77 13.84 -33.22
C ASP A 154 -7.36 13.85 -31.80
N ALA A 155 -8.62 14.22 -31.65
CA ALA A 155 -9.32 14.19 -30.38
C ALA A 155 -9.35 12.77 -29.78
N LEU A 156 -9.60 11.75 -30.58
CA LEU A 156 -9.54 10.35 -30.15
C LEU A 156 -8.11 9.94 -29.74
N ALA A 157 -7.11 10.37 -30.50
CA ALA A 157 -5.69 10.07 -30.20
C ALA A 157 -5.29 10.69 -28.86
N ILE A 158 -5.68 11.95 -28.58
CA ILE A 158 -5.44 12.64 -27.31
C ILE A 158 -6.18 11.95 -26.18
N ALA A 159 -7.46 11.62 -26.35
CA ALA A 159 -8.24 10.95 -25.32
C ALA A 159 -7.63 9.58 -24.95
N ARG A 160 -7.14 8.81 -25.94
CA ARG A 160 -6.40 7.57 -25.72
C ARG A 160 -5.06 7.80 -25.03
N HIS A 161 -4.36 8.86 -25.38
CA HIS A 161 -3.12 9.24 -24.71
C HIS A 161 -3.38 9.54 -23.24
N LEU A 162 -4.38 10.35 -22.89
CA LEU A 162 -4.77 10.63 -21.53
C LEU A 162 -5.17 9.35 -20.76
N ASP A 163 -6.00 8.48 -21.36
CA ASP A 163 -6.37 7.20 -20.75
C ASP A 163 -5.16 6.28 -20.51
N SER A 164 -4.13 6.38 -21.33
CA SER A 164 -2.88 5.61 -21.17
C SER A 164 -1.95 6.18 -20.09
N ARG A 165 -2.06 7.48 -19.79
CA ARG A 165 -1.14 8.22 -18.92
C ARG A 165 -1.63 8.32 -17.48
N THR A 166 -2.91 8.24 -17.24
CA THR A 166 -3.46 8.34 -15.89
C THR A 166 -4.47 7.24 -15.60
N PHE A 167 -4.44 6.80 -14.36
CA PHE A 167 -5.43 5.88 -13.80
C PHE A 167 -6.70 6.63 -13.36
N ASP A 168 -6.56 7.92 -13.04
CA ASP A 168 -7.63 8.72 -12.44
C ASP A 168 -8.75 9.06 -13.43
N LEU A 169 -8.49 8.94 -14.73
CA LEU A 169 -9.49 9.19 -15.77
C LEU A 169 -9.91 7.89 -16.44
N THR A 170 -11.21 7.68 -16.53
CA THR A 170 -11.82 6.49 -17.14
C THR A 170 -12.69 6.90 -18.35
N PRO A 171 -12.50 6.29 -19.53
CA PRO A 171 -13.37 6.53 -20.69
C PRO A 171 -14.82 6.26 -20.37
N ILE A 172 -15.74 7.13 -20.81
CA ILE A 172 -17.19 6.91 -20.76
C ILE A 172 -17.70 6.68 -22.17
N MET A 173 -18.39 5.58 -22.37
CA MET A 173 -19.07 5.26 -23.64
C MET A 173 -18.17 5.08 -24.84
N TRP A 174 -16.85 4.92 -24.69
CA TRP A 174 -15.94 4.62 -25.79
C TRP A 174 -14.86 3.60 -25.40
N ASN A 175 -14.47 2.73 -26.35
CA ASN A 175 -13.49 1.67 -26.10
C ASN A 175 -12.06 2.12 -26.38
N SER A 176 -11.19 2.04 -25.40
CA SER A 176 -9.74 2.19 -25.54
C SER A 176 -9.11 0.90 -26.11
N LYS A 177 -9.35 0.54 -27.36
CA LYS A 177 -8.55 -0.52 -27.99
C LYS A 177 -7.14 -0.02 -28.18
N ARG A 178 -6.20 -0.50 -27.36
CA ARG A 178 -4.78 -0.20 -27.49
C ARG A 178 -4.25 -0.68 -28.81
N ILE A 179 -3.72 0.25 -29.64
CA ILE A 179 -2.82 -0.07 -30.73
C ILE A 179 -1.41 -0.08 -30.11
N PRO A 180 -0.57 -1.13 -30.34
CA PRO A 180 0.81 -1.12 -29.89
C PRO A 180 1.55 0.04 -30.54
N GLN A 181 2.12 0.93 -29.74
CA GLN A 181 2.98 2.00 -30.27
C GLN A 181 4.28 1.39 -30.81
N GLN A 182 4.51 1.53 -32.12
CA GLN A 182 5.83 1.38 -32.71
C GLN A 182 6.70 2.56 -32.25
N ARG A 183 7.82 2.25 -31.61
CA ARG A 183 8.85 3.22 -31.24
C ARG A 183 9.53 3.73 -32.52
N GLY A 184 9.31 5.00 -32.85
CA GLY A 184 10.15 5.74 -33.80
C GLY A 184 11.40 6.31 -33.11
N PRO A 185 12.53 6.47 -33.80
CA PRO A 185 13.77 6.97 -33.25
C PRO A 185 13.70 8.46 -32.90
N GLY A 186 14.37 8.86 -31.83
CA GLY A 186 14.30 10.15 -31.16
C GLY A 186 14.50 11.38 -32.03
N GLN A 187 13.75 12.41 -31.69
CA GLN A 187 14.08 13.80 -32.02
C GLN A 187 14.22 14.60 -30.72
N THR A 188 15.38 15.23 -30.61
CA THR A 188 15.70 16.23 -29.59
C THR A 188 14.88 17.48 -29.87
N GLY A 189 13.90 17.77 -29.02
CA GLY A 189 13.08 18.97 -29.08
C GLY A 189 13.72 20.12 -28.31
N SER A 190 13.57 21.32 -28.83
CA SER A 190 14.01 22.59 -28.27
C SER A 190 13.39 22.87 -26.87
N ALA A 191 14.21 23.45 -25.99
CA ALA A 191 13.87 23.83 -24.63
C ALA A 191 12.69 24.84 -24.60
N GLY A 192 11.55 24.40 -24.05
CA GLY A 192 10.54 25.31 -23.54
C GLY A 192 10.97 25.88 -22.19
N LEU A 193 10.41 27.01 -21.81
CA LEU A 193 10.83 27.88 -20.67
C LEU A 193 10.75 27.18 -19.28
N PHE A 194 10.27 25.94 -19.20
CA PHE A 194 10.21 25.13 -17.97
C PHE A 194 10.59 23.68 -18.28
N ASP A 195 11.56 23.14 -17.54
CA ASP A 195 11.90 21.73 -17.60
C ASP A 195 10.77 20.91 -16.96
N VAL A 196 10.17 19.97 -17.70
CA VAL A 196 9.16 19.01 -17.21
C VAL A 196 9.66 18.27 -15.95
N ARG A 197 10.98 18.15 -15.77
CA ARG A 197 11.59 17.57 -14.58
C ARG A 197 11.48 18.47 -13.37
N ASP A 198 11.54 19.80 -13.53
CA ASP A 198 11.42 20.76 -12.44
C ASP A 198 9.97 20.89 -12.00
N LEU A 199 9.00 20.90 -12.91
CA LEU A 199 7.57 20.83 -12.60
C LEU A 199 7.17 19.51 -11.92
N ARG A 200 7.77 18.39 -12.31
CA ARG A 200 7.60 17.10 -11.60
C ARG A 200 8.15 17.15 -10.18
N ARG A 201 9.25 17.84 -9.99
CA ARG A 201 9.93 18.00 -8.70
C ARG A 201 9.12 18.87 -7.76
N GLU A 202 8.68 20.05 -8.22
CA GLU A 202 7.82 20.95 -7.44
C GLU A 202 6.49 20.29 -7.05
N ARG A 203 5.89 19.48 -7.94
CA ARG A 203 4.63 18.77 -7.64
C ARG A 203 4.80 17.66 -6.62
N VAL A 204 5.89 16.92 -6.68
CA VAL A 204 6.21 15.92 -5.67
C VAL A 204 6.50 16.62 -4.35
N GLU A 205 7.25 17.71 -4.34
CA GLU A 205 7.55 18.52 -3.16
C GLU A 205 6.25 19.14 -2.59
N HIS A 206 5.38 19.70 -3.42
CA HIS A 206 4.08 20.25 -2.99
C HIS A 206 3.06 19.19 -2.53
N ALA A 207 3.05 18.01 -3.15
CA ALA A 207 2.21 16.89 -2.70
C ALA A 207 2.69 16.34 -1.35
N LEU A 208 3.99 16.46 -1.08
CA LEU A 208 4.63 15.94 0.11
C LEU A 208 4.67 16.93 1.28
N ASP A 209 4.47 18.24 1.02
CA ASP A 209 4.23 19.26 2.04
C ASP A 209 2.78 19.28 2.56
N ARG A 210 1.86 18.61 1.87
CA ARG A 210 0.47 18.44 2.29
C ARG A 210 0.33 17.41 3.41
N PRO A 211 -0.78 17.46 4.18
CA PRO A 211 -1.10 16.41 5.15
C PRO A 211 -0.99 15.03 4.49
N PHE A 212 -0.40 14.09 5.17
CA PHE A 212 -0.08 12.73 4.73
C PHE A 212 -1.18 11.98 3.94
N ARG A 213 -2.42 12.42 4.06
CA ARG A 213 -3.58 11.84 3.35
C ARG A 213 -3.51 12.02 1.82
N ASP A 214 -2.94 13.11 1.33
CA ASP A 214 -3.10 13.52 -0.07
C ASP A 214 -2.06 12.88 -1.00
N TRP A 215 -0.85 12.58 -0.50
CA TRP A 215 0.18 11.96 -1.33
C TRP A 215 -0.02 10.45 -1.56
N ARG A 216 -0.80 9.75 -0.71
CA ARG A 216 -1.14 8.33 -0.89
C ARG A 216 -1.97 8.06 -2.14
N ILE A 217 -2.51 9.11 -2.74
CA ILE A 217 -3.28 9.03 -3.98
C ILE A 217 -2.36 9.09 -5.21
N PHE A 218 -1.09 9.49 -5.04
CA PHE A 218 -0.16 9.71 -6.13
C PHE A 218 0.65 8.45 -6.45
N LEU A 219 0.67 8.06 -7.73
CA LEU A 219 1.54 7.03 -8.27
C LEU A 219 2.47 7.66 -9.32
N ASP A 220 3.70 7.20 -9.40
CA ASP A 220 4.58 7.54 -10.53
C ASP A 220 4.27 6.69 -11.78
N ASP A 221 4.88 7.05 -12.92
CA ASP A 221 4.66 6.36 -14.18
C ASP A 221 4.98 4.85 -14.14
N ALA A 222 6.02 4.46 -13.38
CA ALA A 222 6.39 3.06 -13.23
C ALA A 222 5.35 2.29 -12.37
N GLN A 223 4.89 2.93 -11.29
CA GLN A 223 3.83 2.40 -10.43
C GLN A 223 2.50 2.30 -11.20
N HIS A 224 2.15 3.31 -12.01
CA HIS A 224 0.98 3.25 -12.90
C HIS A 224 1.05 2.07 -13.87
N GLY A 225 2.23 1.82 -14.45
CA GLY A 225 2.46 0.67 -15.32
C GLY A 225 2.19 -0.66 -14.60
N ALA A 226 2.70 -0.80 -13.37
CA ALA A 226 2.52 -2.00 -12.54
C ALA A 226 1.05 -2.21 -12.11
N VAL A 227 0.32 -1.12 -11.78
CA VAL A 227 -1.11 -1.17 -11.45
C VAL A 227 -1.95 -1.69 -12.60
N ARG A 228 -1.65 -1.29 -13.83
CA ARG A 228 -2.45 -1.63 -15.03
C ARG A 228 -2.00 -2.90 -15.74
N ARG A 229 -0.82 -3.43 -15.43
CA ARG A 229 -0.26 -4.60 -16.10
C ARG A 229 -1.18 -5.81 -15.94
N HIS A 230 -1.42 -6.51 -17.04
CA HIS A 230 -2.05 -7.82 -17.00
C HIS A 230 -1.00 -8.87 -16.65
N TYR A 231 -1.21 -9.57 -15.54
CA TYR A 231 -0.36 -10.69 -15.14
C TYR A 231 -1.07 -12.00 -15.50
N SER A 232 -0.37 -12.89 -16.18
CA SER A 232 -0.91 -14.19 -16.62
C SER A 232 -1.05 -15.22 -15.49
N GLY A 233 -0.70 -14.87 -14.27
CA GLY A 233 -0.77 -15.71 -13.05
C GLY A 233 -0.34 -14.91 -11.84
N PRO A 234 0.08 -15.55 -10.73
CA PRO A 234 0.60 -14.90 -9.55
C PRO A 234 1.70 -13.90 -9.87
N ALA A 235 1.65 -12.73 -9.26
CA ALA A 235 2.59 -11.65 -9.49
C ALA A 235 3.14 -11.10 -8.18
N ARG A 236 4.29 -10.42 -8.25
CA ARG A 236 4.99 -9.88 -7.09
C ARG A 236 5.39 -8.43 -7.30
N ILE A 237 5.27 -7.63 -6.24
CA ILE A 237 5.82 -6.27 -6.16
C ILE A 237 6.76 -6.20 -4.97
N THR A 238 8.02 -5.88 -5.23
CA THR A 238 9.04 -5.72 -4.20
C THR A 238 9.70 -4.35 -4.28
N GLY A 239 10.47 -4.01 -3.28
CA GLY A 239 11.25 -2.79 -3.20
C GLY A 239 11.56 -2.42 -1.76
N PRO A 240 12.53 -1.56 -1.51
CA PRO A 240 12.90 -1.09 -0.18
C PRO A 240 11.75 -0.40 0.55
N ALA A 241 11.94 -0.14 1.85
CA ALA A 241 11.03 0.68 2.64
C ALA A 241 10.74 2.02 1.95
N GLY A 242 9.53 2.54 2.10
CA GLY A 242 9.15 3.86 1.59
C GLY A 242 8.90 3.97 0.08
N THR A 243 8.95 2.88 -0.68
CA THR A 243 8.75 2.92 -2.14
C THR A 243 7.28 2.88 -2.59
N GLY A 244 6.32 2.96 -1.67
CA GLY A 244 4.89 3.03 -2.00
C GLY A 244 4.24 1.69 -2.38
N LYS A 245 4.81 0.56 -1.96
CA LYS A 245 4.30 -0.79 -2.24
C LYS A 245 2.82 -0.98 -1.86
N SER A 246 2.46 -0.64 -0.61
CA SER A 246 1.07 -0.76 -0.11
C SER A 246 0.12 0.18 -0.84
N VAL A 247 0.57 1.39 -1.19
CA VAL A 247 -0.20 2.34 -2.01
C VAL A 247 -0.49 1.75 -3.38
N LEU A 248 0.52 1.18 -4.03
CA LEU A 248 0.35 0.50 -5.31
C LEU A 248 -0.61 -0.69 -5.20
N ALA A 249 -0.55 -1.47 -4.11
CA ALA A 249 -1.45 -2.59 -3.84
C ALA A 249 -2.92 -2.13 -3.79
N LEU A 250 -3.22 -1.03 -3.09
CA LEU A 250 -4.57 -0.46 -3.01
C LEU A 250 -5.06 0.07 -4.36
N HIS A 251 -4.21 0.73 -5.12
CA HIS A 251 -4.55 1.16 -6.49
C HIS A 251 -4.81 -0.03 -7.42
N ARG A 252 -4.04 -1.11 -7.26
CA ARG A 252 -4.25 -2.36 -8.02
C ARG A 252 -5.60 -2.98 -7.68
N LEU A 253 -5.98 -3.04 -6.40
CA LEU A 253 -7.31 -3.49 -5.96
C LEU A 253 -8.42 -2.64 -6.59
N ALA A 254 -8.29 -1.31 -6.55
CA ALA A 254 -9.24 -0.41 -7.17
C ALA A 254 -9.35 -0.64 -8.70
N TYR A 255 -8.22 -0.87 -9.37
CA TYR A 255 -8.18 -1.21 -10.80
C TYR A 255 -8.90 -2.51 -11.11
N LEU A 256 -8.64 -3.58 -10.34
CA LEU A 256 -9.27 -4.88 -10.53
C LEU A 256 -10.76 -4.84 -10.17
N ALA A 257 -11.13 -4.15 -9.08
CA ALA A 257 -12.53 -4.01 -8.68
C ALA A 257 -13.40 -3.34 -9.74
N ARG A 258 -12.88 -2.40 -10.51
CA ARG A 258 -13.60 -1.77 -11.63
C ARG A 258 -13.82 -2.69 -12.83
N ARG A 259 -12.97 -3.70 -12.99
CA ARG A 259 -12.95 -4.58 -14.18
C ARG A 259 -13.51 -5.97 -13.91
N SER A 260 -13.99 -6.21 -12.72
CA SER A 260 -14.58 -7.48 -12.30
C SER A 260 -15.86 -7.25 -11.51
N THR A 261 -16.65 -8.30 -11.32
CA THR A 261 -17.90 -8.26 -10.52
C THR A 261 -17.83 -9.09 -9.24
N GLY A 262 -16.75 -9.88 -9.06
CA GLY A 262 -16.57 -10.75 -7.90
C GLY A 262 -15.98 -10.03 -6.67
N PRO A 263 -15.96 -10.69 -5.52
CA PRO A 263 -15.29 -10.18 -4.31
C PRO A 263 -13.77 -10.14 -4.49
N LEU A 264 -13.12 -9.23 -3.79
CA LEU A 264 -11.68 -9.13 -3.71
C LEU A 264 -11.24 -9.23 -2.24
N LEU A 265 -10.05 -9.75 -2.00
CA LEU A 265 -9.47 -9.86 -0.66
C LEU A 265 -8.17 -9.06 -0.58
N PHE A 266 -8.09 -8.20 0.43
CA PHE A 266 -6.82 -7.64 0.91
C PHE A 266 -6.47 -8.30 2.23
N THR A 267 -5.30 -8.92 2.30
CA THR A 267 -4.87 -9.59 3.52
C THR A 267 -3.40 -9.31 3.84
N THR A 268 -3.04 -9.50 5.10
CA THR A 268 -1.69 -9.32 5.64
C THR A 268 -1.52 -10.18 6.88
N HIS A 269 -0.29 -10.28 7.36
CA HIS A 269 -0.01 -10.95 8.65
C HIS A 269 -0.44 -10.11 9.87
N LEU A 270 -0.32 -8.78 9.78
CA LEU A 270 -0.50 -7.87 10.91
C LEU A 270 -1.98 -7.50 11.13
N SER A 271 -2.45 -7.58 12.35
CA SER A 271 -3.87 -7.39 12.70
C SER A 271 -4.40 -5.95 12.56
N ASN A 272 -3.53 -4.94 12.68
CA ASN A 272 -3.90 -3.52 12.59
C ASN A 272 -3.92 -2.98 11.15
N LEU A 273 -3.13 -3.57 10.23
CA LEU A 273 -2.99 -3.07 8.86
C LEU A 273 -4.28 -3.13 8.02
N PRO A 274 -5.16 -4.13 8.12
CA PRO A 274 -6.38 -4.16 7.30
C PRO A 274 -7.28 -2.96 7.54
N LYS A 275 -7.45 -2.51 8.78
CA LYS A 275 -8.26 -1.33 9.12
C LYS A 275 -7.68 -0.04 8.50
N ILE A 276 -6.35 0.06 8.52
CA ILE A 276 -5.63 1.19 7.91
C ILE A 276 -5.77 1.16 6.39
N ALA A 277 -5.57 0.00 5.78
CA ALA A 277 -5.72 -0.21 4.34
C ALA A 277 -7.15 0.08 3.88
N GLU A 278 -8.15 -0.36 4.63
CA GLU A 278 -9.56 -0.05 4.37
C GLU A 278 -9.84 1.45 4.42
N ALA A 279 -9.37 2.14 5.46
CA ALA A 279 -9.55 3.59 5.59
C ALA A 279 -8.89 4.34 4.42
N GLN A 280 -7.69 3.92 4.02
CA GLN A 280 -6.98 4.45 2.85
C GLN A 280 -7.73 4.14 1.54
N PHE A 281 -8.22 2.92 1.38
CA PHE A 281 -8.98 2.52 0.21
C PHE A 281 -10.32 3.26 0.10
N ARG A 282 -11.02 3.49 1.22
CA ARG A 282 -12.23 4.31 1.26
C ARG A 282 -11.96 5.76 0.85
N SER A 283 -10.78 6.29 1.17
CA SER A 283 -10.35 7.60 0.69
C SER A 283 -10.03 7.59 -0.82
N LEU A 284 -9.50 6.48 -1.33
CA LEU A 284 -9.10 6.30 -2.74
C LEU A 284 -10.30 5.99 -3.66
N ALA A 285 -11.19 5.09 -3.24
CA ALA A 285 -12.29 4.59 -4.06
C ALA A 285 -13.49 4.15 -3.18
N PRO A 286 -14.21 5.11 -2.56
CA PRO A 286 -15.24 4.83 -1.56
C PRO A 286 -16.36 3.91 -2.09
N HIS A 287 -16.75 4.09 -3.35
CA HIS A 287 -17.81 3.32 -4.00
C HIS A 287 -17.46 1.84 -4.28
N LEU A 288 -16.17 1.48 -4.19
CA LEU A 288 -15.70 0.10 -4.39
C LEU A 288 -15.39 -0.61 -3.07
N ALA A 289 -15.40 0.10 -1.94
CA ALA A 289 -14.94 -0.44 -0.66
C ALA A 289 -15.77 -1.66 -0.20
N SER A 290 -17.07 -1.68 -0.47
CA SER A 290 -17.96 -2.80 -0.11
C SER A 290 -17.67 -4.10 -0.87
N ARG A 291 -16.86 -4.06 -1.92
CA ARG A 291 -16.48 -5.23 -2.72
C ARG A 291 -15.19 -5.88 -2.25
N ILE A 292 -14.48 -5.24 -1.34
CA ILE A 292 -13.18 -5.69 -0.88
C ILE A 292 -13.30 -6.08 0.59
N GLU A 293 -12.90 -7.29 0.87
CA GLU A 293 -12.73 -7.76 2.24
C GLU A 293 -11.33 -7.38 2.72
N PHE A 294 -11.26 -6.59 3.80
CA PHE A 294 -10.01 -6.19 4.44
C PHE A 294 -9.86 -6.95 5.75
N THR A 295 -9.00 -7.95 5.78
CA THR A 295 -8.79 -8.77 6.98
C THR A 295 -7.35 -9.27 7.05
N HIS A 296 -6.85 -9.62 8.24
CA HIS A 296 -5.59 -10.33 8.36
C HIS A 296 -5.80 -11.84 8.24
N LEU A 297 -4.80 -12.55 7.74
CA LEU A 297 -4.94 -13.95 7.34
C LEU A 297 -5.45 -14.88 8.44
N HIS A 298 -5.05 -14.65 9.70
CA HIS A 298 -5.52 -15.47 10.82
C HIS A 298 -7.00 -15.21 11.17
N ALA A 299 -7.48 -13.96 11.03
CA ALA A 299 -8.91 -13.68 11.22
C ALA A 299 -9.72 -14.34 10.10
N TRP A 300 -9.29 -14.18 8.84
CA TRP A 300 -9.93 -14.85 7.72
C TRP A 300 -10.03 -16.36 7.94
N ALA A 301 -8.93 -17.00 8.36
CA ALA A 301 -8.90 -18.44 8.59
C ALA A 301 -9.83 -18.88 9.73
N ARG A 302 -9.91 -18.09 10.80
CA ARG A 302 -10.81 -18.37 11.93
C ARG A 302 -12.27 -18.23 11.53
N ASP A 303 -12.61 -17.11 10.86
CA ASP A 303 -13.98 -16.84 10.42
C ASP A 303 -14.44 -17.90 9.40
N PHE A 304 -13.55 -18.31 8.47
CA PHE A 304 -13.81 -19.41 7.54
C PHE A 304 -14.07 -20.75 8.24
N LEU A 305 -13.30 -21.08 9.28
CA LEU A 305 -13.51 -22.30 10.08
C LEU A 305 -14.82 -22.24 10.87
N GLU A 306 -15.15 -21.08 11.44
CA GLU A 306 -16.41 -20.87 12.16
C GLU A 306 -17.62 -21.04 11.24
N GLU A 307 -17.63 -20.45 10.07
CA GLU A 307 -18.67 -20.63 9.04
C GLU A 307 -18.87 -22.10 8.63
N ARG A 308 -17.81 -22.91 8.74
CA ARG A 308 -17.85 -24.36 8.47
C ARG A 308 -18.19 -25.22 9.67
N GLY A 309 -18.53 -24.61 10.83
CA GLY A 309 -18.79 -25.32 12.09
C GLY A 309 -17.57 -26.04 12.66
N ARG A 310 -16.36 -25.56 12.35
CA ARG A 310 -15.06 -26.11 12.78
C ARG A 310 -14.23 -25.09 13.55
N ALA A 311 -14.89 -24.24 14.33
CA ALA A 311 -14.24 -23.19 15.10
C ALA A 311 -12.98 -23.71 15.82
N ALA A 312 -11.93 -22.89 15.81
CA ALA A 312 -10.69 -23.12 16.53
C ALA A 312 -10.62 -22.10 17.66
N ASP A 313 -10.54 -22.60 18.89
CA ASP A 313 -10.39 -21.73 20.06
C ASP A 313 -8.91 -21.31 20.20
N VAL A 314 -8.67 -20.01 20.14
CA VAL A 314 -7.35 -19.41 20.31
C VAL A 314 -7.38 -18.54 21.56
N ASP A 315 -6.84 -19.08 22.63
CA ASP A 315 -6.66 -18.37 23.92
C ASP A 315 -5.16 -18.18 24.17
N GLU A 316 -4.63 -17.01 23.82
CA GLU A 316 -3.19 -16.72 23.97
C GLU A 316 -2.65 -16.94 25.39
N PRO A 317 -3.33 -16.51 26.47
CA PRO A 317 -2.95 -16.85 27.83
C PRO A 317 -2.81 -18.35 28.07
N GLN A 318 -3.75 -19.17 27.60
CA GLN A 318 -3.69 -20.62 27.76
C GLN A 318 -2.61 -21.26 26.88
N VAL A 319 -2.40 -20.76 25.68
CA VAL A 319 -1.31 -21.18 24.79
C VAL A 319 0.05 -20.91 25.44
N GLU A 320 0.23 -19.73 26.06
CA GLU A 320 1.45 -19.38 26.75
C GLU A 320 1.66 -20.25 28.03
N GLN A 321 0.58 -20.52 28.78
CA GLN A 321 0.62 -21.42 29.93
C GLN A 321 0.96 -22.86 29.53
N ALA A 322 0.46 -23.34 28.37
CA ALA A 322 0.82 -24.65 27.83
C ALA A 322 2.32 -24.74 27.53
N LEU A 323 2.87 -23.74 26.85
CA LEU A 323 4.29 -23.66 26.56
C LEU A 323 5.14 -23.60 27.82
N GLU A 324 4.73 -22.77 28.81
CA GLU A 324 5.44 -22.65 30.08
C GLU A 324 5.41 -23.96 30.87
N ALA A 325 4.27 -24.63 30.95
CA ALA A 325 4.14 -25.90 31.63
C ALA A 325 5.10 -26.96 31.07
N VAL A 326 5.26 -27.01 29.74
CA VAL A 326 6.22 -27.93 29.10
C VAL A 326 7.67 -27.48 29.32
N TRP A 327 7.92 -26.15 29.34
CA TRP A 327 9.24 -25.59 29.60
C TRP A 327 9.74 -25.85 31.03
N GLN A 328 8.84 -25.94 32.00
CA GLN A 328 9.18 -26.28 33.40
C GLN A 328 9.55 -27.75 33.56
N ARG A 329 9.24 -28.61 32.63
CA ARG A 329 9.67 -30.01 32.66
C ARG A 329 11.15 -30.11 32.30
N THR A 330 11.98 -30.36 33.32
CA THR A 330 13.45 -30.29 33.21
C THR A 330 14.01 -31.32 32.26
N GLU A 331 13.41 -32.50 32.17
CA GLU A 331 13.81 -33.57 31.23
C GLU A 331 13.67 -33.13 29.75
N LEU A 332 12.77 -32.24 29.44
CA LEU A 332 12.53 -31.68 28.09
C LEU A 332 13.35 -30.42 27.85
N SER A 333 13.38 -29.53 28.82
CA SER A 333 13.96 -28.19 28.65
C SER A 333 15.49 -28.15 28.87
N THR A 334 16.08 -29.04 29.65
CA THR A 334 17.53 -29.03 29.94
C THR A 334 18.38 -29.15 28.68
N PRO A 335 18.16 -30.12 27.75
CA PRO A 335 18.91 -30.16 26.52
C PRO A 335 18.79 -28.84 25.72
N LEU A 336 17.59 -28.29 25.66
CA LEU A 336 17.30 -27.04 24.95
C LEU A 336 17.99 -25.83 25.60
N ARG A 337 17.95 -25.71 26.92
CA ARG A 337 18.61 -24.65 27.70
C ARG A 337 20.13 -24.70 27.56
N ASN A 338 20.72 -25.88 27.54
CA ASN A 338 22.16 -26.08 27.33
C ASN A 338 22.63 -25.63 25.94
N PHE A 339 21.75 -25.69 24.92
CA PHE A 339 22.05 -25.20 23.59
C PHE A 339 21.72 -23.70 23.47
N ARG A 340 20.55 -23.27 23.93
CA ARG A 340 20.05 -21.89 23.97
C ARG A 340 19.12 -21.70 25.16
N ALA A 341 19.51 -20.84 26.09
CA ALA A 341 18.78 -20.64 27.33
C ALA A 341 17.39 -19.96 27.15
N ALA A 342 17.23 -19.15 26.10
CA ALA A 342 16.01 -18.39 25.88
C ALA A 342 14.87 -19.29 25.36
N ARG A 343 13.78 -19.40 26.14
CA ARG A 343 12.55 -20.11 25.76
C ARG A 343 11.97 -19.60 24.43
N GLY A 344 11.98 -18.29 24.23
CA GLY A 344 11.48 -17.66 23.00
C GLY A 344 12.15 -18.16 21.73
N TYR A 345 13.45 -18.51 21.80
CA TYR A 345 14.15 -19.12 20.66
C TYR A 345 13.49 -20.42 20.20
N TRP A 346 13.09 -21.26 21.14
CA TRP A 346 12.47 -22.57 20.84
C TRP A 346 11.02 -22.42 20.42
N LYS A 347 10.30 -21.43 20.99
CA LYS A 347 8.97 -21.07 20.48
C LYS A 347 9.04 -20.63 19.04
N ASP A 348 9.99 -19.79 18.66
CA ASP A 348 10.20 -19.39 17.27
C ASP A 348 10.56 -20.56 16.37
N GLU A 349 11.33 -21.56 16.87
CA GLU A 349 11.62 -22.77 16.11
C GLU A 349 10.36 -23.60 15.84
N ILE A 350 9.48 -23.73 16.85
CA ILE A 350 8.18 -24.38 16.67
C ILE A 350 7.31 -23.58 15.68
N ASP A 351 7.12 -22.29 15.94
CA ASP A 351 6.16 -21.45 15.22
C ASP A 351 6.57 -21.23 13.76
N ARG A 352 7.86 -21.06 13.49
CA ARG A 352 8.36 -20.66 12.16
C ARG A 352 8.94 -21.81 11.35
N VAL A 353 9.56 -22.79 12.01
CA VAL A 353 10.21 -23.89 11.31
C VAL A 353 9.33 -25.13 11.29
N ILE A 354 8.75 -25.55 12.41
CA ILE A 354 7.95 -26.78 12.47
C ILE A 354 6.53 -26.49 11.97
N LYS A 355 5.73 -25.76 12.73
CA LYS A 355 4.33 -25.47 12.42
C LYS A 355 4.19 -24.54 11.23
N GLY A 356 5.00 -23.48 11.19
CA GLY A 356 4.96 -22.49 10.10
C GLY A 356 5.31 -23.05 8.73
N ARG A 357 5.95 -24.22 8.65
CA ARG A 357 6.19 -24.95 7.40
C ARG A 357 5.25 -26.14 7.22
N GLY A 358 4.41 -26.45 8.21
CA GLY A 358 3.50 -27.60 8.20
C GLY A 358 4.23 -28.93 8.29
N ILE A 359 5.34 -29.01 9.04
CA ILE A 359 6.13 -30.24 9.22
C ILE A 359 5.37 -31.17 10.16
N ARG A 360 5.20 -32.44 9.73
CA ARG A 360 4.39 -33.43 10.45
C ARG A 360 5.19 -34.64 10.95
N SER A 361 6.49 -34.73 10.65
CA SER A 361 7.34 -35.84 11.13
C SER A 361 8.74 -35.37 11.49
N LEU A 362 9.38 -36.11 12.38
CA LEU A 362 10.77 -35.86 12.80
C LEU A 362 11.74 -35.96 11.60
N GLU A 363 11.50 -36.90 10.69
CA GLU A 363 12.32 -37.08 9.48
C GLU A 363 12.26 -35.84 8.59
N ALA A 364 11.05 -35.31 8.35
CA ALA A 364 10.86 -34.07 7.61
C ALA A 364 11.53 -32.89 8.33
N TYR A 365 11.43 -32.82 9.66
CA TYR A 365 12.10 -31.75 10.44
C TYR A 365 13.63 -31.88 10.35
N ARG A 366 14.18 -33.08 10.37
CA ARG A 366 15.62 -33.33 10.19
C ARG A 366 16.13 -32.92 8.82
N ALA A 367 15.31 -33.06 7.78
CA ALA A 367 15.67 -32.76 6.40
C ALA A 367 15.51 -31.24 6.05
N VAL A 368 14.72 -30.46 6.80
CA VAL A 368 14.41 -29.08 6.41
C VAL A 368 15.60 -28.14 6.55
N PRO A 369 15.90 -27.32 5.51
CA PRO A 369 16.91 -26.29 5.62
C PRO A 369 16.39 -25.16 6.53
N ARG A 370 17.13 -24.86 7.60
CA ARG A 370 16.79 -23.83 8.58
C ARG A 370 17.29 -22.45 8.11
N LYS A 371 16.77 -21.97 6.96
CA LYS A 371 17.11 -20.65 6.45
C LYS A 371 16.69 -19.55 7.43
N GLY A 372 17.55 -18.56 7.61
CA GLY A 372 17.31 -17.46 8.54
C GLY A 372 17.51 -17.80 10.02
N ARG A 373 17.86 -19.05 10.34
CA ARG A 373 18.29 -19.49 11.68
C ARG A 373 19.81 -19.63 11.68
N GLY A 374 20.51 -18.75 12.36
CA GLY A 374 21.97 -18.64 12.34
C GLY A 374 22.70 -19.78 13.07
N ALA A 375 22.04 -20.49 13.97
CA ALA A 375 22.61 -21.61 14.68
C ALA A 375 22.52 -22.89 13.85
N ASN A 376 23.66 -23.54 13.63
CA ASN A 376 23.66 -24.90 13.08
C ASN A 376 23.13 -25.86 14.14
N LEU A 377 21.90 -26.33 13.99
CA LEU A 377 21.26 -27.30 14.90
C LEU A 377 21.51 -28.72 14.34
N PRO A 378 22.34 -29.53 15.01
CA PRO A 378 22.63 -30.90 14.55
C PRO A 378 21.34 -31.71 14.39
N ALA A 379 21.31 -32.58 13.41
CA ALA A 379 20.14 -33.44 13.12
C ALA A 379 19.71 -34.29 14.33
N GLU A 380 20.69 -34.75 15.12
CA GLU A 380 20.45 -35.50 16.36
C GLU A 380 19.75 -34.67 17.41
N PHE A 381 20.16 -33.41 17.54
CA PHE A 381 19.55 -32.47 18.50
C PHE A 381 18.09 -32.10 18.14
N ARG A 382 17.74 -32.17 16.86
CA ARG A 382 16.36 -31.93 16.42
C ARG A 382 15.36 -32.92 17.02
N ALA A 383 15.82 -34.12 17.49
CA ALA A 383 14.96 -35.05 18.20
C ALA A 383 14.46 -34.47 19.54
N HIS A 384 15.32 -33.77 20.31
CA HIS A 384 14.90 -33.10 21.56
C HIS A 384 13.88 -31.95 21.30
N VAL A 385 14.12 -31.18 20.24
CA VAL A 385 13.17 -30.13 19.86
C VAL A 385 11.83 -30.71 19.43
N TRP A 386 11.87 -31.83 18.67
CA TRP A 386 10.66 -32.52 18.23
C TRP A 386 9.88 -33.10 19.42
N GLN A 387 10.57 -33.71 20.38
CA GLN A 387 9.94 -34.20 21.58
C GLN A 387 9.29 -33.08 22.39
N PHE A 388 9.98 -31.96 22.56
CA PHE A 388 9.42 -30.76 23.20
C PHE A 388 8.18 -30.24 22.46
N TYR A 389 8.23 -30.19 21.13
CA TYR A 389 7.08 -29.82 20.29
C TYR A 389 5.90 -30.78 20.45
N CYS A 390 6.11 -32.10 20.45
CA CYS A 390 5.02 -33.07 20.65
C CYS A 390 4.33 -32.88 22.01
N GLU A 391 5.11 -32.61 23.07
CA GLU A 391 4.55 -32.35 24.38
C GLU A 391 3.80 -31.01 24.45
N TYR A 392 4.26 -30.01 23.72
CA TYR A 392 3.55 -28.75 23.58
C TYR A 392 2.20 -28.95 22.85
N GLU A 393 2.16 -29.71 21.76
CA GLU A 393 0.91 -30.06 21.07
C GLU A 393 -0.06 -30.81 21.98
N ARG A 394 0.47 -31.76 22.78
CA ARG A 394 -0.35 -32.47 23.76
C ARG A 394 -0.93 -31.52 24.82
N ALA A 395 -0.11 -30.60 25.32
CA ALA A 395 -0.54 -29.61 26.33
C ALA A 395 -1.59 -28.61 25.78
N LEU A 396 -1.54 -28.26 24.49
CA LEU A 396 -2.60 -27.51 23.81
C LEU A 396 -3.89 -28.33 23.71
N GLY A 397 -3.78 -29.60 23.28
CA GLY A 397 -4.92 -30.50 23.16
C GLY A 397 -5.63 -30.76 24.49
N GLU A 398 -4.87 -30.94 25.59
CA GLU A 398 -5.44 -31.11 26.94
C GLU A 398 -6.24 -29.90 27.43
N ARG A 399 -5.89 -28.69 26.94
CA ARG A 399 -6.60 -27.44 27.23
C ARG A 399 -7.72 -27.14 26.25
N GLY A 400 -7.83 -27.92 25.16
CA GLY A 400 -8.78 -27.68 24.11
C GLY A 400 -8.51 -26.43 23.27
N VAL A 401 -7.29 -25.85 23.32
CA VAL A 401 -6.90 -24.64 22.61
C VAL A 401 -6.00 -24.92 21.42
N SER A 402 -5.96 -23.96 20.53
CA SER A 402 -5.11 -23.98 19.32
C SER A 402 -4.23 -22.75 19.30
N ASP A 403 -3.01 -22.85 18.74
CA ASP A 403 -2.24 -21.67 18.44
C ASP A 403 -2.56 -21.12 17.03
N HIS A 404 -1.97 -19.97 16.69
CA HIS A 404 -2.23 -19.30 15.43
C HIS A 404 -1.87 -20.14 14.19
N ASN A 405 -0.82 -20.99 14.25
CA ASN A 405 -0.47 -21.84 13.12
C ASN A 405 -1.46 -23.01 12.97
N ASP A 406 -2.02 -23.52 14.05
CA ASP A 406 -3.08 -24.54 13.99
C ASP A 406 -4.29 -24.05 13.24
N VAL A 407 -4.69 -22.80 13.45
CA VAL A 407 -5.81 -22.16 12.73
C VAL A 407 -5.52 -22.15 11.23
N LEU A 408 -4.32 -21.73 10.82
CA LEU A 408 -3.93 -21.70 9.40
C LEU A 408 -3.88 -23.13 8.79
N MET A 409 -3.32 -24.10 9.51
CA MET A 409 -3.24 -25.48 9.05
C MET A 409 -4.62 -26.13 8.90
N ARG A 410 -5.53 -25.88 9.87
CA ARG A 410 -6.91 -26.38 9.81
C ARG A 410 -7.70 -25.73 8.68
N ALA A 411 -7.54 -24.41 8.50
CA ALA A 411 -8.19 -23.70 7.41
C ALA A 411 -7.72 -24.18 6.05
N LEU A 412 -6.42 -24.40 5.86
CA LEU A 412 -5.88 -24.98 4.62
C LEU A 412 -6.45 -26.37 4.34
N ALA A 413 -6.41 -27.26 5.34
CA ALA A 413 -6.94 -28.63 5.19
C ALA A 413 -8.45 -28.63 4.90
N GLU A 414 -9.21 -27.72 5.51
CA GLU A 414 -10.64 -27.58 5.25
C GLU A 414 -10.92 -27.04 3.86
N LEU A 415 -10.14 -26.07 3.41
CA LEU A 415 -10.26 -25.49 2.06
C LEU A 415 -9.91 -26.51 0.96
N GLU A 416 -8.89 -27.33 1.18
CA GLU A 416 -8.53 -28.45 0.28
C GLU A 416 -9.65 -29.49 0.20
N ARG A 417 -10.30 -29.81 1.33
CA ARG A 417 -11.43 -30.74 1.40
C ARG A 417 -12.70 -30.19 0.78
N SER A 418 -13.00 -28.94 1.00
CA SER A 418 -14.22 -28.26 0.60
C SER A 418 -13.90 -26.82 0.15
N PRO A 419 -13.64 -26.59 -1.14
CA PRO A 419 -13.31 -25.29 -1.70
C PRO A 419 -14.36 -24.21 -1.41
N LEU A 420 -13.97 -22.95 -1.56
CA LEU A 420 -14.88 -21.82 -1.42
C LEU A 420 -16.02 -21.91 -2.45
N PRO A 421 -17.28 -21.66 -2.05
CA PRO A 421 -18.43 -21.68 -2.97
C PRO A 421 -18.33 -20.56 -4.02
N ARG A 422 -17.65 -19.49 -3.70
CA ARG A 422 -17.32 -18.38 -4.60
C ARG A 422 -15.88 -17.95 -4.40
N GLN A 423 -15.07 -18.09 -5.43
CA GLN A 423 -13.68 -17.67 -5.39
C GLN A 423 -13.55 -16.14 -5.40
N TYR A 424 -12.50 -15.63 -4.76
CA TYR A 424 -12.13 -14.23 -4.92
C TYR A 424 -11.64 -13.97 -6.35
N THR A 425 -12.04 -12.85 -6.90
CA THR A 425 -11.57 -12.40 -8.21
C THR A 425 -10.08 -12.03 -8.17
N ALA A 426 -9.64 -11.46 -7.05
CA ALA A 426 -8.25 -11.21 -6.78
C ALA A 426 -7.98 -11.20 -5.27
N VAL A 427 -6.80 -11.66 -4.92
CA VAL A 427 -6.23 -11.63 -3.57
C VAL A 427 -4.95 -10.80 -3.60
N VAL A 428 -4.87 -9.79 -2.76
CA VAL A 428 -3.68 -8.96 -2.57
C VAL A 428 -3.16 -9.18 -1.16
N VAL A 429 -1.90 -9.58 -1.07
CA VAL A 429 -1.22 -9.82 0.20
C VAL A 429 -0.17 -8.75 0.40
N ASP A 430 -0.32 -7.94 1.44
CA ASP A 430 0.70 -6.95 1.83
C ASP A 430 1.57 -7.49 2.98
N GLU A 431 2.82 -7.02 3.05
CA GLU A 431 3.84 -7.50 4.00
C GLU A 431 4.03 -9.02 3.94
N VAL A 432 4.02 -9.58 2.74
CA VAL A 432 4.06 -11.04 2.49
C VAL A 432 5.26 -11.75 3.16
N GLN A 433 6.38 -11.05 3.38
CA GLN A 433 7.58 -11.59 4.04
C GLN A 433 7.34 -12.00 5.50
N ASP A 434 6.25 -11.59 6.12
CA ASP A 434 5.91 -11.95 7.50
C ASP A 434 5.06 -13.22 7.62
N LEU A 435 4.46 -13.65 6.52
CA LEU A 435 3.70 -14.90 6.49
C LEU A 435 4.62 -16.11 6.70
N THR A 436 4.09 -17.14 7.33
CA THR A 436 4.69 -18.46 7.35
C THR A 436 4.46 -19.18 6.02
N LEU A 437 5.19 -20.27 5.76
CA LEU A 437 4.98 -21.07 4.54
C LEU A 437 3.54 -21.64 4.49
N ILE A 438 2.99 -22.04 5.63
CA ILE A 438 1.60 -22.52 5.71
C ILE A 438 0.61 -21.39 5.39
N GLY A 439 0.91 -20.18 5.84
CA GLY A 439 0.10 -18.98 5.50
C GLY A 439 0.15 -18.69 3.99
N LEU A 440 1.31 -18.82 3.35
CA LEU A 440 1.43 -18.68 1.89
C LEU A 440 0.66 -19.76 1.11
N ARG A 441 0.71 -21.02 1.58
CA ARG A 441 -0.08 -22.10 0.98
C ARG A 441 -1.58 -21.84 1.12
N LEU A 442 -2.02 -21.33 2.27
CA LEU A 442 -3.42 -20.94 2.46
C LEU A 442 -3.83 -19.83 1.51
N VAL A 443 -3.02 -18.75 1.40
CA VAL A 443 -3.27 -17.66 0.44
C VAL A 443 -3.36 -18.19 -0.99
N HIS A 444 -2.44 -19.09 -1.38
CA HIS A 444 -2.44 -19.68 -2.71
C HIS A 444 -3.69 -20.53 -2.96
N ALA A 445 -4.13 -21.31 -1.98
CA ALA A 445 -5.35 -22.10 -2.07
C ALA A 445 -6.62 -21.22 -2.15
N ILE A 446 -6.62 -20.04 -1.51
CA ILE A 446 -7.71 -19.04 -1.60
C ILE A 446 -7.77 -18.39 -2.98
N SER A 447 -6.60 -18.04 -3.55
CA SER A 447 -6.51 -17.24 -4.78
C SER A 447 -6.49 -18.07 -6.06
N GLY A 448 -5.78 -19.20 -6.06
CA GLY A 448 -5.44 -19.94 -7.27
C GLY A 448 -4.33 -19.28 -8.12
N ASP A 449 -4.10 -19.85 -9.32
CA ASP A 449 -3.04 -19.49 -10.26
C ASP A 449 -3.54 -18.70 -11.48
N GLY A 450 -4.79 -18.29 -11.51
CA GLY A 450 -5.37 -17.60 -12.64
C GLY A 450 -4.81 -16.19 -12.88
N PRO A 451 -5.06 -15.63 -14.06
CA PRO A 451 -4.59 -14.30 -14.40
C PRO A 451 -5.12 -13.22 -13.43
N ASN A 452 -4.22 -12.39 -12.91
CA ASN A 452 -4.49 -11.31 -11.96
C ASN A 452 -5.10 -11.73 -10.61
N GLN A 453 -5.15 -13.03 -10.30
CA GLN A 453 -5.80 -13.52 -9.09
C GLN A 453 -4.96 -13.34 -7.83
N LEU A 454 -3.63 -13.41 -7.91
CA LEU A 454 -2.76 -13.25 -6.76
C LEU A 454 -1.71 -12.17 -6.99
N LEU A 455 -1.66 -11.20 -6.07
CA LEU A 455 -0.57 -10.22 -5.98
C LEU A 455 0.08 -10.28 -4.60
N LEU A 456 1.38 -10.54 -4.58
CA LEU A 456 2.20 -10.57 -3.39
C LEU A 456 3.03 -9.29 -3.30
N VAL A 457 2.88 -8.55 -2.21
CA VAL A 457 3.55 -7.28 -1.98
C VAL A 457 4.40 -7.37 -0.73
N GLY A 458 5.68 -6.98 -0.82
CA GLY A 458 6.55 -7.08 0.34
C GLY A 458 7.98 -6.61 0.12
N ASP A 459 8.77 -6.71 1.20
CA ASP A 459 10.16 -6.32 1.26
C ASP A 459 10.96 -7.36 2.06
N GLY A 460 11.77 -8.16 1.38
CA GLY A 460 12.59 -9.19 2.03
C GLY A 460 13.55 -8.65 3.10
N GLN A 461 14.00 -7.40 2.98
CA GLN A 461 14.89 -6.76 3.97
C GLN A 461 14.17 -6.45 5.29
N GLN A 462 12.86 -6.28 5.27
CA GLN A 462 12.03 -6.03 6.45
C GLN A 462 11.52 -7.31 7.11
N GLN A 463 12.03 -8.47 6.74
CA GLN A 463 11.69 -9.73 7.39
C GLN A 463 12.29 -9.77 8.80
N VAL A 464 11.48 -9.44 9.79
CA VAL A 464 11.90 -9.42 11.20
C VAL A 464 11.94 -10.84 11.79
N TYR A 465 11.15 -11.74 11.23
CA TYR A 465 10.99 -13.08 11.76
C TYR A 465 11.95 -14.06 11.09
N ALA A 466 12.59 -14.93 11.89
CA ALA A 466 13.41 -16.03 11.40
C ALA A 466 12.54 -17.09 10.71
N GLY A 467 13.05 -17.74 9.66
CA GLY A 467 12.33 -18.81 8.97
C GLY A 467 12.08 -18.51 7.49
N GLY A 468 13.17 -18.28 6.73
CA GLY A 468 13.08 -18.03 5.29
C GLY A 468 12.43 -19.19 4.53
N TRP A 469 11.52 -18.86 3.62
CA TRP A 469 10.90 -19.77 2.66
C TRP A 469 11.12 -19.22 1.24
N ARG A 470 10.81 -20.03 0.24
CA ARG A 470 10.70 -19.59 -1.15
C ARG A 470 9.25 -19.73 -1.59
N LEU A 471 8.78 -18.86 -2.47
CA LEU A 471 7.44 -18.94 -3.03
C LEU A 471 7.19 -20.29 -3.74
N SER A 472 8.21 -20.86 -4.36
CA SER A 472 8.14 -22.21 -4.95
C SER A 472 7.83 -23.32 -3.95
N GLU A 473 8.20 -23.16 -2.66
CA GLU A 473 7.85 -24.12 -1.60
C GLU A 473 6.36 -24.07 -1.22
N ALA A 474 5.68 -22.94 -1.55
CA ALA A 474 4.24 -22.81 -1.42
C ALA A 474 3.49 -23.19 -2.71
N GLY A 475 4.17 -23.65 -3.75
CA GLY A 475 3.59 -23.96 -5.05
C GLY A 475 3.36 -22.70 -5.93
N ILE A 476 3.80 -21.53 -5.50
CA ILE A 476 3.59 -20.26 -6.23
C ILE A 476 4.72 -20.05 -7.22
N SER A 477 4.39 -20.00 -8.51
CA SER A 477 5.33 -19.70 -9.60
C SER A 477 5.14 -18.27 -10.09
N LEU A 478 6.17 -17.47 -10.09
CA LEU A 478 6.13 -16.07 -10.57
C LEU A 478 6.54 -15.92 -12.04
N GLN A 479 7.40 -16.78 -12.57
CA GLN A 479 7.81 -16.81 -13.99
C GLN A 479 8.09 -15.42 -14.60
N GLY A 480 8.89 -14.59 -13.95
CA GLY A 480 9.19 -13.23 -14.40
C GLY A 480 8.10 -12.18 -14.17
N ARG A 481 7.01 -12.52 -13.47
CA ARG A 481 5.93 -11.60 -13.10
C ARG A 481 6.27 -10.84 -11.81
N GLY A 482 7.43 -10.19 -11.79
CA GLY A 482 7.91 -9.39 -10.67
C GLY A 482 8.17 -7.94 -11.07
N GLU A 483 7.77 -7.00 -10.21
CA GLU A 483 8.10 -5.58 -10.31
C GLU A 483 8.96 -5.16 -9.12
N ILE A 484 9.95 -4.32 -9.37
CA ILE A 484 10.85 -3.80 -8.36
C ILE A 484 10.73 -2.28 -8.30
N LEU A 485 10.22 -1.75 -7.18
CA LEU A 485 10.13 -0.32 -6.94
C LEU A 485 11.45 0.19 -6.37
N ARG A 486 11.94 1.34 -6.85
CA ARG A 486 13.24 1.90 -6.46
C ARG A 486 13.16 3.31 -5.88
N ARG A 487 12.10 4.07 -6.16
CA ARG A 487 11.94 5.44 -5.68
C ARG A 487 11.36 5.43 -4.27
N ASN A 488 12.02 6.10 -3.34
CA ASN A 488 11.55 6.25 -1.98
C ASN A 488 10.80 7.58 -1.83
N TYR A 489 9.50 7.49 -1.54
CA TYR A 489 8.59 8.63 -1.39
C TYR A 489 8.31 8.99 0.07
N ARG A 490 8.75 8.18 1.01
CA ARG A 490 8.50 8.35 2.44
C ARG A 490 9.61 9.10 3.14
N ASN A 491 10.80 8.54 3.07
CA ASN A 491 11.92 8.98 3.89
C ASN A 491 12.72 10.07 3.17
N ARG A 492 13.08 11.12 3.88
CA ARG A 492 14.01 12.14 3.37
C ARG A 492 15.44 11.60 3.26
N THR A 493 16.27 12.26 2.46
CA THR A 493 17.63 11.80 2.12
C THR A 493 18.47 11.47 3.34
N ALA A 494 18.42 12.29 4.41
CA ALA A 494 19.22 12.05 5.62
C ALA A 494 18.82 10.73 6.32
N ILE A 495 17.53 10.43 6.36
CA ILE A 495 17.02 9.20 6.99
C ILE A 495 17.34 7.97 6.14
N VAL A 496 17.23 8.07 4.80
CA VAL A 496 17.63 6.98 3.90
C VAL A 496 19.13 6.70 4.03
N ALA A 497 19.97 7.74 4.13
CA ALA A 497 21.41 7.58 4.33
C ALA A 497 21.72 6.84 5.64
N GLN A 498 21.12 7.26 6.77
CA GLN A 498 21.29 6.63 8.08
C GLN A 498 20.83 5.16 8.08
N ALA A 499 19.69 4.89 7.48
CA ALA A 499 19.16 3.51 7.39
C ALA A 499 19.98 2.65 6.42
N GLY A 500 20.55 3.26 5.37
CA GLY A 500 21.40 2.60 4.37
C GLY A 500 22.71 2.07 4.93
N GLU A 501 23.22 2.65 6.01
CA GLU A 501 24.41 2.14 6.72
C GLU A 501 24.16 0.76 7.31
N LEU A 502 22.95 0.50 7.81
CA LEU A 502 22.55 -0.81 8.34
C LEU A 502 22.30 -1.85 7.24
N ASP A 503 21.89 -1.40 6.08
CA ASP A 503 21.56 -2.26 4.94
C ASP A 503 22.79 -3.04 4.42
N ALA A 504 23.99 -2.49 4.54
CA ALA A 504 25.24 -3.15 4.13
C ALA A 504 25.48 -4.50 4.83
N VAL A 505 24.85 -4.73 5.99
CA VAL A 505 24.95 -5.95 6.80
C VAL A 505 23.86 -6.97 6.45
N ASN A 506 22.77 -6.52 5.83
CA ASN A 506 21.59 -7.34 5.53
C ASN A 506 21.67 -7.93 4.12
N ARG A 507 22.36 -9.06 3.97
CA ARG A 507 22.33 -9.88 2.74
C ARG A 507 21.14 -10.84 2.82
N PHE A 508 19.99 -10.42 2.30
CA PHE A 508 18.84 -11.29 2.15
C PHE A 508 18.61 -11.64 0.69
N ASP A 509 18.26 -12.90 0.48
CA ASP A 509 17.66 -13.32 -0.76
C ASP A 509 16.27 -12.66 -0.87
N ASP A 510 15.92 -12.21 -2.06
CA ASP A 510 14.55 -11.87 -2.38
C ASP A 510 13.62 -13.08 -2.12
N LEU A 511 12.32 -12.85 -2.01
CA LEU A 511 11.30 -13.89 -1.74
C LEU A 511 11.38 -15.13 -2.65
N ASP A 512 12.07 -15.03 -3.78
CA ASP A 512 12.36 -16.14 -4.72
C ASP A 512 13.80 -16.64 -4.66
N GLY A 513 14.62 -16.12 -3.77
CA GLY A 513 16.04 -16.43 -3.69
C GLY A 513 16.93 -15.70 -4.68
N GLY A 514 16.40 -14.66 -5.37
CA GLY A 514 17.18 -13.69 -6.14
C GLY A 514 17.77 -12.57 -5.27
N PRO A 515 18.65 -11.72 -5.82
CA PRO A 515 19.19 -10.59 -5.07
C PRO A 515 18.11 -9.56 -4.76
N THR A 516 18.03 -9.10 -3.51
CA THR A 516 17.20 -7.97 -3.11
C THR A 516 17.76 -6.64 -3.62
N VAL A 517 16.90 -5.64 -3.76
CA VAL A 517 17.33 -4.24 -3.96
C VAL A 517 17.56 -3.61 -2.59
N PRO A 518 18.81 -3.31 -2.22
CA PRO A 518 19.10 -2.73 -0.92
C PRO A 518 18.57 -1.30 -0.79
N LEU A 519 18.23 -0.89 0.44
CA LEU A 519 17.70 0.45 0.71
C LEU A 519 18.65 1.55 0.25
N ARG A 520 19.98 1.34 0.35
CA ARG A 520 21.00 2.28 -0.18
C ARG A 520 20.89 2.52 -1.70
N SER A 521 20.26 1.62 -2.44
CA SER A 521 19.96 1.77 -3.88
C SER A 521 18.62 2.42 -4.14
N ALA A 522 17.83 2.72 -3.10
CA ALA A 522 16.62 3.50 -3.23
C ALA A 522 16.94 4.94 -3.61
N LEU A 523 16.12 5.51 -4.48
CA LEU A 523 16.26 6.88 -4.94
C LEU A 523 15.30 7.76 -4.11
N PRO A 524 15.75 8.45 -3.05
CA PRO A 524 14.89 9.32 -2.27
C PRO A 524 14.40 10.49 -3.10
N VAL A 525 13.10 10.69 -3.13
CA VAL A 525 12.46 11.81 -3.82
C VAL A 525 12.49 13.06 -2.94
N LEU A 526 12.37 12.88 -1.62
CA LEU A 526 12.38 13.94 -0.63
C LEU A 526 13.80 14.30 -0.21
N ARG A 527 14.14 15.58 -0.34
CA ARG A 527 15.43 16.10 0.13
C ARG A 527 15.39 16.52 1.61
N GLY A 528 16.57 16.64 2.21
CA GLY A 528 16.72 17.09 3.59
C GLY A 528 16.43 16.00 4.61
N GLY A 529 15.68 16.34 5.65
CA GLY A 529 15.49 15.53 6.84
C GLY A 529 16.57 15.77 7.89
N ARG A 530 16.29 15.40 9.12
CA ARG A 530 17.21 15.59 10.24
C ARG A 530 17.36 14.30 11.04
N VAL A 531 18.59 13.88 11.25
CA VAL A 531 18.95 12.80 12.17
C VAL A 531 19.73 13.41 13.34
N VAL A 532 19.34 13.06 14.54
CA VAL A 532 20.01 13.45 15.78
C VAL A 532 20.43 12.17 16.50
N GLU A 533 21.73 12.00 16.65
CA GLU A 533 22.30 10.97 17.52
C GLU A 533 22.64 11.59 18.85
N TRP A 534 22.05 11.08 19.91
CA TRP A 534 22.29 11.51 21.27
C TRP A 534 23.09 10.44 22.04
N GLN A 535 24.07 10.87 22.83
CA GLN A 535 24.84 10.01 23.72
C GLN A 535 24.92 10.66 25.09
N GLY A 536 24.66 9.91 26.15
CA GLY A 536 24.71 10.41 27.52
C GLY A 536 24.20 9.36 28.52
N ASP A 537 24.03 9.76 29.76
CA ASP A 537 23.58 8.93 30.87
C ASP A 537 22.07 9.08 31.21
N ASP A 538 21.50 10.28 31.03
CA ASP A 538 20.08 10.56 31.25
C ASP A 538 19.30 10.66 29.94
N GLN A 539 18.89 9.50 29.45
CA GLN A 539 18.13 9.37 28.22
C GLN A 539 16.69 9.88 28.36
N ASP A 540 16.10 9.74 29.56
CA ASP A 540 14.70 10.10 29.79
C ASP A 540 14.52 11.62 29.67
N GLU A 541 15.39 12.41 30.32
CA GLU A 541 15.39 13.86 30.20
C GLU A 541 15.71 14.32 28.79
N ALA A 542 16.69 13.71 28.13
CA ALA A 542 17.11 14.07 26.78
C ALA A 542 15.99 13.84 25.75
N LEU A 543 15.30 12.71 25.81
CA LEU A 543 14.20 12.40 24.89
C LEU A 543 13.00 13.31 25.13
N VAL A 544 12.62 13.55 26.40
CA VAL A 544 11.55 14.50 26.77
C VAL A 544 11.88 15.91 26.25
N SER A 545 13.12 16.37 26.45
CA SER A 545 13.57 17.67 25.94
C SER A 545 13.55 17.75 24.41
N ALA A 546 13.92 16.67 23.72
CA ALA A 546 13.87 16.63 22.26
C ALA A 546 12.43 16.65 21.72
N LEU A 547 11.49 15.95 22.38
CA LEU A 547 10.08 16.00 22.05
C LEU A 547 9.45 17.39 22.23
N ARG A 548 9.82 18.12 23.30
CA ARG A 548 9.33 19.50 23.55
C ARG A 548 9.77 20.51 22.48
N ARG A 549 10.75 20.16 21.64
CA ARG A 549 11.23 21.02 20.55
C ARG A 549 10.54 20.73 19.22
N LEU A 550 9.65 19.76 19.18
CA LEU A 550 8.80 19.53 18.00
C LEU A 550 7.65 20.52 17.99
N ASP A 551 7.18 20.83 16.80
CA ASP A 551 5.95 21.62 16.63
C ASP A 551 4.74 20.82 17.14
N ASP A 552 3.78 21.49 17.76
CA ASP A 552 2.62 20.89 18.44
C ASP A 552 1.79 19.96 17.54
N ASP A 553 1.79 20.17 16.23
CA ASP A 553 1.05 19.37 15.24
C ASP A 553 1.85 18.19 14.67
N THR A 554 3.05 17.91 15.20
CA THR A 554 3.92 16.88 14.65
C THR A 554 3.56 15.50 15.16
N ALA A 555 3.08 14.60 14.29
CA ALA A 555 2.89 13.19 14.62
C ALA A 555 4.25 12.54 14.94
N ALA A 556 4.47 12.18 16.20
CA ALA A 556 5.69 11.56 16.69
C ALA A 556 5.44 10.14 17.23
N ALA A 557 6.43 9.27 17.10
CA ALA A 557 6.43 7.95 17.70
C ALA A 557 7.72 7.67 18.47
N VAL A 558 7.58 7.06 19.66
CA VAL A 558 8.67 6.46 20.41
C VAL A 558 8.60 4.95 20.22
N LEU A 559 9.59 4.39 19.54
CA LEU A 559 9.62 2.99 19.16
C LEU A 559 10.66 2.23 19.99
N THR A 560 10.22 1.15 20.59
CA THR A 560 11.00 0.30 21.47
C THR A 560 11.07 -1.13 20.95
N ARG A 561 11.96 -1.96 21.52
CA ARG A 561 12.06 -3.37 21.16
C ARG A 561 11.08 -4.24 21.93
N THR A 562 10.83 -3.86 23.19
CA THR A 562 10.07 -4.68 24.14
C THR A 562 8.82 -3.96 24.64
N ASN A 563 7.81 -4.72 25.06
CA ASN A 563 6.62 -4.14 25.67
C ASN A 563 6.95 -3.41 26.99
N GLY A 564 7.86 -3.98 27.81
CA GLY A 564 8.25 -3.34 29.08
C GLY A 564 8.93 -1.98 28.88
N ALA A 565 9.75 -1.83 27.82
CA ALA A 565 10.33 -0.54 27.46
C ALA A 565 9.24 0.43 26.94
N ALA A 566 8.26 -0.05 26.17
CA ALA A 566 7.14 0.78 25.74
C ALA A 566 6.32 1.29 26.95
N GLU A 567 6.02 0.43 27.92
CA GLU A 567 5.33 0.82 29.16
C GLU A 567 6.14 1.82 30.00
N HIS A 568 7.47 1.68 30.05
CA HIS A 568 8.35 2.66 30.68
C HIS A 568 8.18 4.03 30.02
N TRP A 569 8.30 4.11 28.69
CA TRP A 569 8.18 5.36 27.96
C TRP A 569 6.79 5.96 28.02
N GLU A 570 5.74 5.16 28.04
CA GLU A 570 4.38 5.67 28.29
C GLU A 570 4.28 6.38 29.65
N ARG A 571 4.88 5.82 30.70
CA ARG A 571 4.88 6.43 32.04
C ARG A 571 5.69 7.72 32.09
N VAL A 572 6.92 7.71 31.54
CA VAL A 572 7.81 8.88 31.49
C VAL A 572 7.15 10.04 30.76
N LEU A 573 6.59 9.78 29.58
CA LEU A 573 5.97 10.82 28.76
C LEU A 573 4.69 11.38 29.36
N ARG A 574 3.85 10.54 29.96
CA ARG A 574 2.67 11.02 30.68
C ARG A 574 3.04 11.86 31.91
N ALA A 575 4.07 11.46 32.65
CA ALA A 575 4.58 12.24 33.76
C ALA A 575 5.16 13.60 33.32
N ALA A 576 5.72 13.67 32.10
CA ALA A 576 6.20 14.90 31.49
C ALA A 576 5.10 15.78 30.87
N GLY A 577 3.81 15.36 30.95
CA GLY A 577 2.63 16.12 30.50
C GLY A 577 2.23 15.88 29.05
N PHE A 578 2.82 14.91 28.35
CA PHE A 578 2.43 14.62 26.98
C PHE A 578 1.15 13.77 26.90
N ALA A 579 0.34 14.03 25.86
CA ALA A 579 -0.72 13.11 25.44
C ALA A 579 -0.10 11.90 24.74
N VAL A 580 -0.26 10.70 25.33
CA VAL A 580 0.35 9.47 24.85
C VAL A 580 -0.72 8.47 24.39
N ARG A 581 -0.55 7.89 23.22
CA ARG A 581 -1.41 6.83 22.70
C ARG A 581 -0.57 5.58 22.38
N PRO A 582 -0.93 4.40 22.91
CA PRO A 582 -0.30 3.14 22.49
C PRO A 582 -0.49 2.85 20.99
N LEU A 583 0.53 2.27 20.34
CA LEU A 583 0.51 1.97 18.92
C LEU A 583 -0.54 0.92 18.50
N ASP A 584 -0.98 0.07 19.39
CA ASP A 584 -2.06 -0.89 19.15
C ASP A 584 -3.43 -0.22 18.94
N ARG A 585 -3.59 1.03 19.40
CA ARG A 585 -4.77 1.86 19.23
C ARG A 585 -4.62 2.90 18.10
N TRP A 586 -3.59 2.79 17.30
CA TRP A 586 -3.39 3.70 16.16
C TRP A 586 -4.40 3.40 15.05
N ASP A 587 -5.12 4.42 14.61
CA ASP A 587 -6.22 4.35 13.65
C ASP A 587 -5.86 4.91 12.26
N GLY A 588 -4.59 5.18 12.02
CA GLY A 588 -4.10 5.74 10.74
C GLY A 588 -4.30 7.25 10.61
N ARG A 589 -4.77 7.95 11.64
CA ARG A 589 -4.92 9.41 11.64
C ARG A 589 -3.68 10.07 12.22
N GLU A 590 -3.19 11.10 11.56
CA GLU A 590 -2.21 12.01 12.13
C GLU A 590 -2.89 12.81 13.24
N SER A 591 -2.75 12.37 14.48
CA SER A 591 -3.26 13.08 15.66
C SER A 591 -2.09 13.52 16.54
N ALA A 592 -2.27 14.63 17.23
CA ALA A 592 -1.28 15.25 18.12
C ALA A 592 -0.69 14.37 19.24
N PRO A 593 -1.30 13.27 19.73
CA PRO A 593 -0.66 12.47 20.78
C PRO A 593 0.58 11.74 20.25
N ILE A 594 1.59 11.65 21.15
CA ILE A 594 2.78 10.85 20.88
C ILE A 594 2.40 9.37 20.91
N HIS A 595 2.81 8.64 19.89
CA HIS A 595 2.56 7.20 19.81
C HIS A 595 3.71 6.43 20.43
N VAL A 596 3.41 5.48 21.31
CA VAL A 596 4.42 4.65 21.96
C VAL A 596 4.14 3.18 21.70
N GLY A 597 5.15 2.41 21.35
CA GLY A 597 5.01 0.97 21.18
C GLY A 597 6.24 0.29 20.62
N THR A 598 6.11 -1.01 20.35
CA THR A 598 7.22 -1.78 19.83
C THR A 598 7.42 -1.58 18.33
N VAL A 599 8.64 -1.78 17.86
CA VAL A 599 8.99 -1.77 16.42
C VAL A 599 8.14 -2.74 15.62
N HIS A 600 7.77 -3.89 16.20
CA HIS A 600 6.89 -4.86 15.54
C HIS A 600 5.49 -4.28 15.27
N ARG A 601 4.93 -3.57 16.25
CA ARG A 601 3.61 -2.91 16.10
C ARG A 601 3.66 -1.68 15.18
N ALA A 602 4.84 -1.06 15.04
CA ALA A 602 5.07 0.06 14.14
C ALA A 602 5.24 -0.38 12.68
N LYS A 603 5.32 -1.67 12.40
CA LYS A 603 5.47 -2.16 11.03
C LYS A 603 4.24 -1.80 10.19
N GLY A 604 4.47 -1.34 8.96
CA GLY A 604 3.40 -0.83 8.09
C GLY A 604 2.90 0.59 8.42
N THR A 605 3.35 1.17 9.56
CA THR A 605 3.04 2.57 9.92
C THR A 605 4.16 3.51 9.53
N GLU A 606 3.94 4.82 9.68
CA GLU A 606 4.93 5.86 9.42
C GLU A 606 4.58 7.13 10.20
N PHE A 607 5.61 7.88 10.60
CA PHE A 607 5.47 9.07 11.42
C PHE A 607 6.39 10.18 10.90
N ARG A 608 6.01 11.44 11.09
CA ARG A 608 6.88 12.57 10.75
C ARG A 608 8.17 12.52 11.55
N SER A 609 8.06 12.22 12.85
CA SER A 609 9.18 12.15 13.78
C SER A 609 9.21 10.80 14.49
N VAL A 610 10.37 10.15 14.54
CA VAL A 610 10.59 8.90 15.26
C VAL A 610 11.73 9.04 16.25
N PHE A 611 11.49 8.54 17.44
CA PHE A 611 12.45 8.47 18.55
C PHE A 611 12.76 7.02 18.85
N LEU A 612 14.04 6.69 18.82
CA LEU A 612 14.56 5.35 19.11
C LEU A 612 15.46 5.45 20.35
N PRO A 613 14.89 5.30 21.56
CA PRO A 613 15.68 5.22 22.77
C PRO A 613 16.58 3.98 22.76
N ASP A 614 17.75 4.09 23.41
CA ASP A 614 18.65 2.96 23.61
C ASP A 614 18.01 1.95 24.58
N GLU A 615 17.90 0.73 24.13
CA GLU A 615 17.67 -0.41 25.00
C GLU A 615 18.98 -1.16 25.07
N ARG A 616 19.69 -1.07 26.22
CA ARG A 616 20.98 -1.71 26.43
C ARG A 616 20.94 -3.14 25.92
N LEU A 617 21.66 -3.39 24.84
CA LEU A 617 21.88 -4.73 24.34
C LEU A 617 22.75 -5.43 25.37
N LEU A 618 22.28 -6.56 25.90
CA LEU A 618 23.17 -7.47 26.59
C LEU A 618 24.31 -7.79 25.63
N SER A 619 25.49 -7.25 25.94
CA SER A 619 26.71 -7.53 25.21
C SER A 619 26.95 -9.03 25.25
N GLY A 620 26.82 -9.74 24.12
CA GLY A 620 27.06 -11.15 24.02
C GLY A 620 26.01 -11.97 23.26
N GLY A 621 25.03 -11.34 22.61
CA GLY A 621 24.02 -12.03 21.80
C GLY A 621 24.61 -12.82 20.64
N TYR A 622 24.00 -13.92 20.29
CA TYR A 622 24.37 -14.76 19.16
C TYR A 622 24.25 -13.99 17.83
N ARG A 623 24.97 -14.38 16.80
CA ARG A 623 24.95 -13.75 15.46
C ARG A 623 23.51 -13.54 14.94
N GLU A 624 22.66 -14.54 15.11
CA GLU A 624 21.25 -14.51 14.71
C GLU A 624 20.45 -13.40 15.42
N GLU A 625 20.68 -13.23 16.72
CA GLU A 625 20.03 -12.18 17.52
C GLU A 625 20.50 -10.80 17.05
N ARG A 626 21.80 -10.64 16.76
CA ARG A 626 22.33 -9.38 16.19
C ARG A 626 21.72 -9.07 14.83
N GLU A 627 21.60 -10.08 13.95
CA GLU A 627 20.97 -9.91 12.63
C GLU A 627 19.47 -9.56 12.76
N ALA A 628 18.75 -10.17 13.70
CA ALA A 628 17.35 -9.82 13.99
C ALA A 628 17.22 -8.38 14.53
N LEU A 629 18.13 -7.97 15.40
CA LEU A 629 18.19 -6.60 15.92
C LEU A 629 18.48 -5.57 14.82
N HIS A 630 19.42 -5.86 13.91
CA HIS A 630 19.67 -4.98 12.78
C HIS A 630 18.45 -4.83 11.89
N ARG A 631 17.69 -5.90 11.65
CA ARG A 631 16.42 -5.83 10.88
C ARG A 631 15.35 -5.01 11.60
N GLN A 632 15.18 -5.21 12.92
CA GLN A 632 14.27 -4.39 13.72
C GLN A 632 14.67 -2.92 13.68
N ARG A 633 15.98 -2.63 13.81
CA ARG A 633 16.50 -1.26 13.72
C ARG A 633 16.25 -0.66 12.34
N LEU A 634 16.46 -1.39 11.26
CA LEU A 634 16.13 -0.95 9.89
C LEU A 634 14.65 -0.60 9.75
N VAL A 635 13.76 -1.48 10.25
CA VAL A 635 12.32 -1.20 10.27
C VAL A 635 12.03 0.08 11.05
N ALA A 636 12.60 0.24 12.25
CA ALA A 636 12.37 1.40 13.10
C ALA A 636 12.83 2.71 12.45
N LEU A 637 14.07 2.76 11.91
CA LEU A 637 14.63 3.93 11.21
C LEU A 637 13.74 4.36 10.04
N THR A 638 13.26 3.38 9.26
CA THR A 638 12.44 3.63 8.07
C THR A 638 10.99 4.02 8.36
N ARG A 639 10.57 4.06 9.64
CA ARG A 639 9.28 4.62 10.05
C ARG A 639 9.29 6.14 10.06
N ALA A 640 10.47 6.77 10.23
CA ALA A 640 10.63 8.22 10.21
C ALA A 640 10.50 8.79 8.79
N ARG A 641 9.76 9.89 8.66
CA ARG A 641 9.67 10.65 7.41
C ARG A 641 10.66 11.82 7.39
N ASP A 642 10.54 12.71 8.38
CA ASP A 642 11.22 14.02 8.40
C ASP A 642 12.31 14.11 9.46
N PHE A 643 12.10 13.51 10.64
CA PHE A 643 13.00 13.61 11.79
C PHE A 643 13.22 12.26 12.46
N LEU A 644 14.45 11.99 12.82
CA LEU A 644 14.86 10.77 13.53
C LEU A 644 15.78 11.14 14.70
N TRP A 645 15.42 10.70 15.90
CA TRP A 645 16.25 10.79 17.08
C TRP A 645 16.69 9.39 17.54
N ILE A 646 17.97 9.20 17.76
CA ILE A 646 18.57 7.93 18.17
C ILE A 646 19.32 8.17 19.48
N GLY A 647 18.91 7.47 20.53
CA GLY A 647 19.61 7.49 21.81
C GLY A 647 20.65 6.39 21.93
N THR A 648 21.75 6.70 22.60
CA THR A 648 22.77 5.74 23.04
C THR A 648 23.14 6.08 24.49
N VAL A 649 22.87 5.16 25.40
CA VAL A 649 23.25 5.32 26.81
C VAL A 649 24.69 4.88 27.01
N VAL A 650 25.55 5.82 27.39
CA VAL A 650 26.92 5.54 27.76
C VAL A 650 26.97 5.29 29.28
N ALA A 651 27.39 4.09 29.68
CA ALA A 651 27.61 3.82 31.09
C ALA A 651 28.77 4.70 31.62
N SER A 652 28.50 5.53 32.62
CA SER A 652 29.52 6.26 33.37
C SER A 652 30.47 5.32 34.11
#